data_64363ed903893594b5d9d8ad3ee50fff
#
_entry.id   64363ed903893594b5d9d8ad3ee50fff
#
_cell.length_a   1.000
_cell.length_b   1.000
_cell.length_c   1.000
_cell.angle_alpha   90.00
_cell.angle_beta   90.00
_cell.angle_gamma   90.00
#
_symmetry.space_group_name_H-M   'P 1'
#
loop_
_entity.id
_entity.type
_entity.pdbx_description
1 polymer ?
#
loop_
_entity_poly.entity_id
_entity_poly.type
_entity_poly.pdbx_seq_one_letter_code
_entity_poly.pdbx_strand_id
1 'polypeptide(L)'
;MVTHFRLRLYLLALLILGGFGVLVTRLHQVQIEEGESFVSKLPGRKYETVRIPGIRGEIKDRNGIVMVENISNYEVRFDLKAIRDDYVEKHGTVPKRKWVRYRGAQPVEEEETDIVAIVEQSVFPGLGDLGLLEDYNAKQMQVHYRSTGGVVPYTYRRDLTFEDFAAFAEHNIGIPGVTVTVTGRRHYLYDSLACHILGRVNLPDIDKVPAEKRNEFRYYVGDDYGVEGVEKTMDHYLQGVPGKRVLVKDEKGKFIGDENDQYQAPGAGADVYLTIDAKIQSITEESLRKVGRGAAVVIDPNSGDVLAMASVPSFNPNVFIPEISVSDWNRYTQDKTSPMFNRAVNPNAPGSTYKIPIALAGCLSKSWQQRFVCGAGAQYGNKFMKCWCASKGYTHGSPDLGEAIKLSCNGFFYRYANHTGIRNIQTMSNLLGLGRPTGIQITGEQPGTAPGPEWMRMQGLTWTESYTAMTGIGQGFVEATPLQMASVVATLANGGKVYTPRIVKKVIRRDGEVVWEEPPTPRHDLLKEGLTAEQIETVKRGMWRVVNESGGTAGRVASKVTVISGKTGTAQTGIPSQPTNSWFISFAPYEKPEVAVCVFVENGKSGGGVAAPIAKNIIEQTIAMRRGQHDIKLTQLQEAKGSLDFYESVSFEGEGVVIASSDDPDNVNVGDVVPQSLRLSGGSSNSGVAQPSIRRNADAEGSVSGQNTDNRRKFRPFKFLGIKR
;
A
#
# COMPACT_ATOMS: atom_id res chain seq x y z
N MET A 1 7.08 6.77 105.47
CA MET A 1 5.96 6.61 104.52
C MET A 1 6.31 6.92 103.02
N VAL A 2 7.14 7.92 102.78
CA VAL A 2 7.47 8.38 101.42
C VAL A 2 8.29 7.31 100.58
N THR A 3 9.15 6.55 101.24
CA THR A 3 10.00 5.53 100.59
C THR A 3 9.21 4.36 100.07
N HIS A 4 8.21 3.90 100.77
CA HIS A 4 7.34 2.79 100.31
C HIS A 4 6.41 3.18 99.14
N PHE A 5 6.04 4.46 99.09
CA PHE A 5 5.24 4.97 97.97
C PHE A 5 6.06 5.08 96.69
N ARG A 6 7.28 5.52 96.73
CA ARG A 6 8.21 5.54 95.57
C ARG A 6 8.53 4.12 95.05
N LEU A 7 8.73 3.18 95.93
CA LEU A 7 8.99 1.78 95.57
C LEU A 7 7.80 1.20 94.85
N ARG A 8 6.58 1.47 95.35
CA ARG A 8 5.34 1.00 94.64
C ARG A 8 5.17 1.68 93.28
N LEU A 9 5.51 2.91 93.12
CA LEU A 9 5.51 3.63 91.83
C LEU A 9 6.52 3.04 90.85
N TYR A 10 7.74 2.71 91.33
CA TYR A 10 8.73 2.05 90.45
C TYR A 10 8.32 0.65 90.07
N LEU A 11 7.73 -0.11 90.99
CA LEU A 11 7.19 -1.45 90.68
C LEU A 11 6.03 -1.38 89.66
N LEU A 12 5.16 -0.39 89.79
CA LEU A 12 4.08 -0.17 88.87
C LEU A 12 4.61 0.24 87.48
N ALA A 13 5.59 1.18 87.48
CA ALA A 13 6.25 1.60 86.21
C ALA A 13 6.98 0.44 85.53
N LEU A 14 7.64 -0.41 86.31
CA LEU A 14 8.31 -1.62 85.76
C LEU A 14 7.32 -2.66 85.22
N LEU A 15 6.15 -2.81 85.82
CA LEU A 15 5.08 -3.64 85.40
C LEU A 15 4.44 -3.15 84.07
N ILE A 16 4.25 -1.80 83.98
CA ILE A 16 3.77 -1.16 82.76
C ILE A 16 4.82 -1.28 81.65
N LEU A 17 6.09 -1.04 81.89
CA LEU A 17 7.17 -1.23 80.91
C LEU A 17 7.30 -2.67 80.46
N GLY A 18 7.16 -3.64 81.35
CA GLY A 18 7.13 -5.06 81.02
C GLY A 18 5.95 -5.41 80.12
N GLY A 19 4.75 -4.90 80.45
CA GLY A 19 3.57 -5.06 79.63
C GLY A 19 3.73 -4.43 78.21
N PHE A 20 4.34 -3.24 78.14
CA PHE A 20 4.68 -2.60 76.86
C PHE A 20 5.70 -3.43 76.07
N GLY A 21 6.72 -4.00 76.72
CA GLY A 21 7.71 -4.88 76.09
C GLY A 21 7.05 -6.13 75.48
N VAL A 22 6.10 -6.76 76.20
CA VAL A 22 5.35 -7.87 75.67
C VAL A 22 4.48 -7.47 74.44
N LEU A 23 3.86 -6.28 74.52
CA LEU A 23 3.06 -5.76 73.38
C LEU A 23 3.91 -5.47 72.18
N VAL A 24 5.08 -4.85 72.34
CA VAL A 24 6.00 -4.56 71.23
C VAL A 24 6.55 -5.85 70.62
N THR A 25 6.92 -6.81 71.49
CA THR A 25 7.38 -8.14 71.01
C THR A 25 6.27 -8.86 70.24
N ARG A 26 5.03 -8.82 70.75
CA ARG A 26 3.91 -9.43 70.02
C ARG A 26 3.55 -8.71 68.73
N LEU A 27 3.66 -7.39 68.73
CA LEU A 27 3.47 -6.57 67.55
C LEU A 27 4.54 -6.86 66.49
N HIS A 28 5.80 -6.98 66.89
CA HIS A 28 6.90 -7.39 66.02
C HIS A 28 6.67 -8.79 65.46
N GLN A 29 6.29 -9.74 66.27
CA GLN A 29 6.00 -11.11 65.84
C GLN A 29 4.86 -11.18 64.84
N VAL A 30 3.75 -10.43 65.09
CA VAL A 30 2.58 -10.42 64.18
C VAL A 30 2.83 -9.66 62.92
N GLN A 31 3.58 -8.55 62.97
CA GLN A 31 3.79 -7.70 61.79
C GLN A 31 5.00 -8.13 60.93
N ILE A 32 6.06 -8.66 61.56
CA ILE A 32 7.31 -8.99 60.85
C ILE A 32 7.47 -10.53 60.65
N GLU A 33 7.35 -11.31 61.74
CA GLU A 33 7.58 -12.77 61.62
C GLU A 33 6.38 -13.54 61.07
N GLU A 34 5.17 -13.18 61.46
CA GLU A 34 3.94 -13.80 60.98
C GLU A 34 3.21 -13.01 59.90
N GLY A 35 3.76 -11.84 59.48
CA GLY A 35 3.14 -10.91 58.56
C GLY A 35 2.73 -11.56 57.25
N GLU A 36 3.61 -12.33 56.62
CA GLU A 36 3.29 -13.10 55.41
C GLU A 36 2.17 -14.13 55.59
N SER A 37 2.13 -14.77 56.80
CA SER A 37 1.08 -15.74 57.11
C SER A 37 -0.28 -15.08 57.34
N PHE A 38 -0.31 -13.86 57.89
CA PHE A 38 -1.55 -13.08 58.01
C PHE A 38 -1.97 -12.46 56.68
N VAL A 39 -1.05 -12.04 55.84
CA VAL A 39 -1.32 -11.61 54.45
C VAL A 39 -1.88 -12.76 53.65
N SER A 40 -1.35 -13.98 53.78
CA SER A 40 -1.87 -15.17 53.12
C SER A 40 -3.26 -15.64 53.63
N LYS A 41 -3.67 -15.23 54.85
CA LYS A 41 -4.98 -15.49 55.43
C LYS A 41 -5.99 -14.36 55.27
N LEU A 42 -5.55 -13.18 54.75
CA LEU A 42 -6.51 -12.16 54.30
C LEU A 42 -7.35 -12.79 53.15
N PRO A 43 -8.68 -12.52 53.09
CA PRO A 43 -9.50 -12.95 51.97
C PRO A 43 -8.79 -12.64 50.70
N GLY A 44 -8.40 -13.67 49.93
CA GLY A 44 -7.41 -13.59 48.91
C GLY A 44 -7.88 -12.72 47.76
N ARG A 45 -7.41 -11.47 47.71
CA ARG A 45 -7.54 -10.64 46.51
C ARG A 45 -6.78 -11.33 45.42
N LYS A 46 -7.45 -11.65 44.31
CA LYS A 46 -6.81 -12.13 43.10
C LYS A 46 -6.52 -10.96 42.20
N TYR A 47 -5.25 -10.79 41.81
CA TYR A 47 -4.81 -9.78 40.88
C TYR A 47 -4.74 -10.37 39.49
N GLU A 48 -5.39 -9.72 38.53
CA GLU A 48 -5.36 -10.13 37.15
C GLU A 48 -4.84 -8.97 36.29
N THR A 49 -3.69 -9.15 35.67
CA THR A 49 -3.11 -8.15 34.77
C THR A 49 -3.79 -8.23 33.40
N VAL A 50 -4.32 -7.13 32.94
CA VAL A 50 -4.93 -6.97 31.60
C VAL A 50 -4.02 -6.10 30.77
N ARG A 51 -3.72 -6.57 29.57
CA ARG A 51 -2.96 -5.81 28.59
C ARG A 51 -3.86 -4.79 27.90
N ILE A 52 -3.37 -3.56 27.76
CA ILE A 52 -3.99 -2.51 26.97
C ILE A 52 -3.16 -2.38 25.69
N PRO A 53 -3.74 -2.61 24.47
CA PRO A 53 -3.01 -2.43 23.23
C PRO A 53 -2.41 -1.04 23.11
N GLY A 54 -1.22 -0.95 22.49
CA GLY A 54 -0.57 0.32 22.17
C GLY A 54 -1.41 1.11 21.15
N ILE A 55 -1.26 2.42 21.15
CA ILE A 55 -1.91 3.28 20.16
C ILE A 55 -1.01 3.35 18.93
N ARG A 56 -1.48 2.83 17.79
CA ARG A 56 -0.72 2.87 16.55
C ARG A 56 -0.56 4.31 16.03
N GLY A 57 0.63 4.68 15.52
CA GLY A 57 0.91 6.00 14.94
C GLY A 57 0.07 6.29 13.68
N GLU A 58 -0.06 7.55 13.34
CA GLU A 58 -0.76 8.01 12.14
C GLU A 58 0.12 7.89 10.89
N ILE A 59 -0.52 7.77 9.71
CA ILE A 59 0.17 7.91 8.43
C ILE A 59 -0.35 9.18 7.76
N LYS A 60 0.58 10.08 7.43
CA LYS A 60 0.30 11.40 6.87
C LYS A 60 0.92 11.55 5.50
N ASP A 61 0.30 12.35 4.65
CA ASP A 61 0.90 12.78 3.40
C ASP A 61 2.09 13.72 3.62
N ARG A 62 2.75 14.16 2.56
CA ARG A 62 3.91 15.07 2.62
C ARG A 62 3.61 16.44 3.24
N ASN A 63 2.34 16.85 3.22
CA ASN A 63 1.83 18.14 3.69
C ASN A 63 1.23 18.05 5.10
N GLY A 64 1.19 16.85 5.70
CA GLY A 64 0.62 16.61 7.04
C GLY A 64 -0.87 16.26 7.02
N ILE A 65 -1.46 16.01 5.84
CA ILE A 65 -2.83 15.51 5.74
C ILE A 65 -2.86 14.07 6.26
N VAL A 66 -3.72 13.82 7.26
CA VAL A 66 -3.88 12.49 7.83
C VAL A 66 -4.58 11.59 6.81
N MET A 67 -3.95 10.48 6.47
CA MET A 67 -4.49 9.46 5.57
C MET A 67 -4.98 8.24 6.32
N VAL A 68 -4.31 7.89 7.41
CA VAL A 68 -4.67 6.75 8.27
C VAL A 68 -4.52 7.15 9.72
N GLU A 69 -5.58 6.94 10.49
CA GLU A 69 -5.65 7.26 11.93
C GLU A 69 -6.19 6.08 12.74
N ASN A 70 -6.32 6.27 14.04
CA ASN A 70 -7.09 5.37 14.88
C ASN A 70 -8.29 6.14 15.45
N ILE A 71 -9.47 5.62 15.20
CA ILE A 71 -10.72 6.14 15.77
C ILE A 71 -11.09 5.36 17.02
N SER A 72 -11.75 6.03 17.96
CA SER A 72 -12.34 5.35 19.12
C SER A 72 -13.46 4.44 18.67
N ASN A 73 -13.36 3.19 19.05
CA ASN A 73 -14.38 2.17 18.81
C ASN A 73 -14.96 1.72 20.14
N TYR A 74 -16.26 1.85 20.29
CA TYR A 74 -16.98 1.47 21.50
C TYR A 74 -17.56 0.08 21.31
N GLU A 75 -17.22 -0.86 22.22
CA GLU A 75 -17.60 -2.25 22.10
C GLU A 75 -18.24 -2.77 23.39
N VAL A 76 -19.33 -3.54 23.24
CA VAL A 76 -19.87 -4.38 24.32
C VAL A 76 -19.17 -5.73 24.30
N ARG A 77 -18.54 -6.09 25.41
CA ARG A 77 -17.80 -7.34 25.57
C ARG A 77 -18.39 -8.19 26.69
N PHE A 78 -18.47 -9.50 26.44
CA PHE A 78 -18.92 -10.51 27.41
C PHE A 78 -17.74 -11.28 27.96
N ASP A 79 -17.51 -11.22 29.25
CA ASP A 79 -16.67 -12.18 29.98
C ASP A 79 -17.51 -13.46 30.20
N LEU A 80 -17.47 -14.35 29.22
CA LEU A 80 -18.32 -15.57 29.21
C LEU A 80 -18.03 -16.47 30.38
N LYS A 81 -16.82 -16.43 30.95
CA LYS A 81 -16.51 -17.17 32.18
C LYS A 81 -17.18 -16.55 33.39
N ALA A 82 -17.13 -15.25 33.55
CA ALA A 82 -17.80 -14.56 34.65
C ALA A 82 -19.32 -14.71 34.57
N ILE A 83 -19.90 -14.64 33.38
CA ILE A 83 -21.32 -14.85 33.12
C ILE A 83 -21.72 -16.29 33.53
N ARG A 84 -20.94 -17.30 33.12
CA ARG A 84 -21.19 -18.68 33.50
C ARG A 84 -21.08 -18.89 35.02
N ASP A 85 -20.05 -18.31 35.65
CA ASP A 85 -19.82 -18.51 37.08
C ASP A 85 -20.93 -17.87 37.92
N ASP A 86 -21.44 -16.67 37.53
CA ASP A 86 -22.63 -16.04 38.13
C ASP A 86 -23.89 -16.88 37.92
N TYR A 87 -24.05 -17.46 36.71
CA TYR A 87 -25.18 -18.36 36.45
C TYR A 87 -25.15 -19.61 37.34
N VAL A 88 -23.97 -20.22 37.55
CA VAL A 88 -23.79 -21.37 38.46
C VAL A 88 -24.11 -20.99 39.91
N GLU A 89 -23.68 -19.81 40.37
CA GLU A 89 -23.98 -19.33 41.72
C GLU A 89 -25.50 -19.20 41.97
N LYS A 90 -26.23 -18.75 40.92
CA LYS A 90 -27.70 -18.56 41.03
C LYS A 90 -28.52 -19.82 40.82
N HIS A 91 -28.08 -20.76 39.97
CA HIS A 91 -28.90 -21.89 39.51
C HIS A 91 -28.31 -23.27 39.89
N GLY A 92 -27.09 -23.31 40.42
CA GLY A 92 -26.42 -24.56 40.86
C GLY A 92 -25.84 -25.41 39.73
N THR A 93 -26.42 -25.35 38.51
CA THR A 93 -26.03 -26.18 37.36
C THR A 93 -26.00 -25.36 36.08
N VAL A 94 -25.28 -25.84 35.06
CA VAL A 94 -25.24 -25.18 33.72
C VAL A 94 -26.05 -25.99 32.72
N PRO A 95 -26.74 -25.33 31.78
CA PRO A 95 -27.31 -25.98 30.62
C PRO A 95 -26.22 -26.62 29.77
N LYS A 96 -26.50 -27.78 29.23
CA LYS A 96 -25.59 -28.55 28.39
C LYS A 96 -26.18 -28.74 27.00
N ARG A 97 -25.31 -28.77 25.99
CA ARG A 97 -25.66 -29.09 24.60
C ARG A 97 -24.74 -30.17 24.06
N LYS A 98 -25.24 -30.98 23.15
CA LYS A 98 -24.45 -31.98 22.42
C LYS A 98 -23.77 -31.34 21.20
N TRP A 99 -22.54 -31.73 20.92
CA TRP A 99 -21.84 -31.39 19.73
C TRP A 99 -21.02 -32.55 19.19
N VAL A 100 -20.73 -32.57 17.89
CA VAL A 100 -19.98 -33.63 17.23
C VAL A 100 -18.56 -33.20 17.00
N ARG A 101 -17.61 -33.96 17.56
CA ARG A 101 -16.18 -33.79 17.28
C ARG A 101 -15.70 -34.95 16.40
N TYR A 102 -14.94 -34.60 15.34
CA TYR A 102 -14.33 -35.61 14.49
C TYR A 102 -12.95 -36.01 15.05
N ARG A 103 -12.76 -37.27 15.42
CA ARG A 103 -11.45 -37.87 15.70
C ARG A 103 -11.05 -38.73 14.49
N GLY A 104 -10.29 -38.13 13.54
CA GLY A 104 -10.09 -38.71 12.21
C GLY A 104 -11.40 -38.71 11.40
N ALA A 105 -11.82 -39.87 10.88
CA ALA A 105 -13.07 -40.00 10.13
C ALA A 105 -14.30 -40.38 11.01
N GLN A 106 -14.13 -40.58 12.32
CA GLN A 106 -15.23 -40.99 13.22
C GLN A 106 -15.81 -39.78 13.96
N PRO A 107 -17.13 -39.53 13.86
CA PRO A 107 -17.83 -38.56 14.68
C PRO A 107 -17.99 -39.10 16.11
N VAL A 108 -17.64 -38.28 17.09
CA VAL A 108 -17.84 -38.55 18.53
C VAL A 108 -18.75 -37.45 19.06
N GLU A 109 -19.89 -37.85 19.67
CA GLU A 109 -20.74 -36.90 20.39
C GLU A 109 -20.10 -36.61 21.76
N GLU A 110 -19.91 -35.33 22.05
CA GLU A 110 -19.46 -34.83 23.34
C GLU A 110 -20.48 -33.81 23.88
N GLU A 111 -20.62 -33.76 25.22
CA GLU A 111 -21.42 -32.73 25.87
C GLU A 111 -20.54 -31.53 26.25
N GLU A 112 -21.05 -30.34 26.01
CA GLU A 112 -20.40 -29.08 26.43
C GLU A 112 -21.39 -28.15 27.12
N THR A 113 -20.89 -27.16 27.86
CA THR A 113 -21.71 -26.07 28.41
C THR A 113 -22.36 -25.29 27.29
N ASP A 114 -23.67 -25.07 27.35
CA ASP A 114 -24.39 -24.19 26.43
C ASP A 114 -24.31 -22.76 26.91
N ILE A 115 -23.21 -22.09 26.52
CA ILE A 115 -22.96 -20.71 26.92
C ILE A 115 -23.97 -19.74 26.28
N VAL A 116 -24.53 -20.09 25.13
CA VAL A 116 -25.56 -19.30 24.44
C VAL A 116 -26.82 -19.23 25.28
N ALA A 117 -27.32 -20.38 25.74
CA ALA A 117 -28.49 -20.42 26.60
C ALA A 117 -28.26 -19.68 27.93
N ILE A 118 -27.05 -19.73 28.51
CA ILE A 118 -26.70 -18.95 29.70
C ILE A 118 -26.80 -17.45 29.45
N VAL A 119 -26.20 -16.97 28.34
CA VAL A 119 -26.19 -15.54 27.97
C VAL A 119 -27.61 -15.06 27.68
N GLU A 120 -28.41 -15.84 26.93
CA GLU A 120 -29.80 -15.52 26.63
C GLU A 120 -30.68 -15.36 27.87
N GLN A 121 -30.42 -16.19 28.89
CA GLN A 121 -31.20 -16.18 30.13
C GLN A 121 -30.75 -15.12 31.15
N SER A 122 -29.45 -14.84 31.22
CA SER A 122 -28.89 -13.98 32.29
C SER A 122 -28.46 -12.58 31.83
N VAL A 123 -28.16 -12.38 30.56
CA VAL A 123 -27.61 -11.13 30.03
C VAL A 123 -28.62 -10.38 29.16
N PHE A 124 -29.28 -11.07 28.24
CA PHE A 124 -30.16 -10.44 27.26
C PHE A 124 -31.36 -9.69 27.83
N PRO A 125 -32.01 -10.11 28.95
CA PRO A 125 -33.05 -9.30 29.56
C PRO A 125 -32.57 -7.87 29.91
N GLY A 126 -31.40 -7.76 30.55
CA GLY A 126 -30.82 -6.47 30.90
C GLY A 126 -30.36 -5.65 29.69
N LEU A 127 -29.87 -6.29 28.62
CA LEU A 127 -29.51 -5.60 27.38
C LEU A 127 -30.76 -5.13 26.60
N GLY A 128 -31.86 -5.90 26.68
CA GLY A 128 -33.14 -5.53 26.08
C GLY A 128 -33.71 -4.25 26.68
N ASP A 129 -33.62 -4.12 27.99
CA ASP A 129 -34.05 -2.90 28.71
C ASP A 129 -33.29 -1.65 28.27
N LEU A 130 -32.06 -1.82 27.77
CA LEU A 130 -31.19 -0.75 27.23
C LEU A 130 -31.35 -0.53 25.72
N GLY A 131 -32.20 -1.30 25.04
CA GLY A 131 -32.33 -1.23 23.57
C GLY A 131 -31.09 -1.70 22.78
N LEU A 132 -30.22 -2.52 23.42
CA LEU A 132 -28.94 -2.93 22.85
C LEU A 132 -28.95 -4.38 22.32
N LEU A 133 -30.13 -5.01 22.27
CA LEU A 133 -30.27 -6.32 21.62
C LEU A 133 -30.15 -6.20 20.11
N GLU A 134 -29.26 -7.00 19.53
CA GLU A 134 -29.09 -7.12 18.08
C GLU A 134 -29.01 -8.58 17.67
N ASP A 135 -29.16 -8.83 16.36
CA ASP A 135 -28.85 -10.14 15.80
C ASP A 135 -27.39 -10.49 16.05
N TYR A 136 -27.18 -11.65 16.66
CA TYR A 136 -25.84 -12.13 16.98
C TYR A 136 -25.60 -13.54 16.45
N ASN A 137 -24.33 -13.88 16.30
CA ASN A 137 -23.96 -15.22 15.85
C ASN A 137 -23.77 -16.19 17.02
N ALA A 138 -24.85 -16.84 17.44
CA ALA A 138 -24.86 -17.83 18.53
C ALA A 138 -23.80 -18.93 18.32
N LYS A 139 -23.63 -19.41 17.09
CA LYS A 139 -22.63 -20.43 16.76
C LYS A 139 -21.21 -19.92 16.98
N GLN A 140 -20.92 -18.68 16.60
CA GLN A 140 -19.61 -18.07 16.80
C GLN A 140 -19.31 -17.86 18.28
N MET A 141 -20.27 -17.40 19.08
CA MET A 141 -20.13 -17.26 20.53
C MET A 141 -19.81 -18.60 21.20
N GLN A 142 -20.51 -19.67 20.82
CA GLN A 142 -20.27 -21.00 21.35
C GLN A 142 -18.88 -21.55 20.97
N VAL A 143 -18.47 -21.35 19.73
CA VAL A 143 -17.11 -21.73 19.26
C VAL A 143 -16.05 -20.95 20.01
N HIS A 144 -16.24 -19.64 20.19
CA HIS A 144 -15.32 -18.78 20.96
C HIS A 144 -15.20 -19.29 22.41
N TYR A 145 -16.32 -19.59 23.08
CA TYR A 145 -16.30 -20.14 24.43
C TYR A 145 -15.56 -21.49 24.50
N ARG A 146 -15.80 -22.38 23.54
CA ARG A 146 -15.14 -23.69 23.47
C ARG A 146 -13.63 -23.56 23.30
N SER A 147 -13.17 -22.65 22.46
CA SER A 147 -11.75 -22.47 22.16
C SER A 147 -10.99 -21.76 23.28
N THR A 148 -11.64 -20.84 24.00
CA THR A 148 -11.00 -19.97 25.01
C THR A 148 -11.32 -20.35 26.46
N GLY A 149 -12.28 -21.27 26.68
CA GLY A 149 -12.83 -21.54 28.01
C GLY A 149 -13.54 -20.32 28.63
N GLY A 150 -13.89 -19.34 27.82
CA GLY A 150 -14.50 -18.07 28.23
C GLY A 150 -13.55 -17.08 28.90
N VAL A 151 -12.25 -17.36 28.90
CA VAL A 151 -11.23 -16.48 29.51
C VAL A 151 -11.01 -15.24 28.67
N VAL A 152 -11.06 -15.37 27.34
CA VAL A 152 -10.99 -14.22 26.41
C VAL A 152 -12.38 -13.63 26.27
N PRO A 153 -12.58 -12.33 26.49
CA PRO A 153 -13.88 -11.71 26.30
C PRO A 153 -14.39 -11.87 24.86
N TYR A 154 -15.68 -12.18 24.74
CA TYR A 154 -16.37 -12.21 23.47
C TYR A 154 -16.91 -10.83 23.13
N THR A 155 -16.57 -10.27 21.98
CA THR A 155 -17.14 -9.00 21.52
C THR A 155 -18.55 -9.27 20.98
N TYR A 156 -19.54 -8.78 21.70
CA TYR A 156 -20.96 -8.95 21.34
C TYR A 156 -21.39 -7.94 20.29
N ARG A 157 -21.11 -6.66 20.55
CA ARG A 157 -21.44 -5.55 19.65
C ARG A 157 -20.23 -4.65 19.47
N ARG A 158 -20.01 -4.19 18.25
CA ARG A 158 -18.98 -3.23 17.87
C ARG A 158 -19.65 -1.97 17.33
N ASP A 159 -18.85 -0.92 17.21
CA ASP A 159 -19.26 0.32 16.56
C ASP A 159 -20.49 1.01 17.20
N LEU A 160 -20.61 0.95 18.55
CA LEU A 160 -21.63 1.70 19.24
C LEU A 160 -21.44 3.20 18.99
N THR A 161 -22.56 3.92 18.90
CA THR A 161 -22.51 5.38 18.97
C THR A 161 -22.03 5.84 20.35
N PHE A 162 -21.56 7.07 20.44
CA PHE A 162 -21.17 7.63 21.74
C PHE A 162 -22.37 7.68 22.70
N GLU A 163 -23.56 7.94 22.17
CA GLU A 163 -24.83 7.98 22.92
C GLU A 163 -25.16 6.59 23.49
N ASP A 164 -25.08 5.53 22.68
CA ASP A 164 -25.30 4.14 23.12
C ASP A 164 -24.27 3.74 24.17
N PHE A 165 -23.01 4.11 23.97
CA PHE A 165 -21.93 3.86 24.91
C PHE A 165 -22.18 4.57 26.25
N ALA A 166 -22.55 5.85 26.23
CA ALA A 166 -22.83 6.63 27.42
C ALA A 166 -24.04 6.07 28.18
N ALA A 167 -25.14 5.77 27.49
CA ALA A 167 -26.33 5.16 28.05
C ALA A 167 -26.03 3.83 28.70
N PHE A 168 -25.21 2.99 28.05
CA PHE A 168 -24.80 1.70 28.63
C PHE A 168 -23.91 1.89 29.87
N ALA A 169 -22.91 2.77 29.79
CA ALA A 169 -21.99 3.03 30.91
C ALA A 169 -22.75 3.55 32.14
N GLU A 170 -23.80 4.33 31.95
CA GLU A 170 -24.65 4.88 33.02
C GLU A 170 -25.58 3.82 33.64
N HIS A 171 -26.12 2.90 32.84
CA HIS A 171 -27.17 1.94 33.26
C HIS A 171 -26.66 0.52 33.54
N ASN A 172 -25.39 0.20 33.19
CA ASN A 172 -24.84 -1.17 33.31
C ASN A 172 -24.48 -1.57 34.77
N ILE A 173 -25.02 -0.88 35.75
CA ILE A 173 -24.78 -1.23 37.16
C ILE A 173 -25.56 -2.52 37.46
N GLY A 174 -24.96 -3.72 37.18
CA GLY A 174 -25.48 -4.98 37.65
C GLY A 174 -25.62 -6.14 36.66
N ILE A 175 -25.23 -6.00 35.40
CA ILE A 175 -25.19 -7.15 34.48
C ILE A 175 -23.83 -7.84 34.61
N PRO A 176 -23.76 -9.04 35.27
CA PRO A 176 -22.48 -9.69 35.52
C PRO A 176 -21.78 -10.07 34.21
N GLY A 177 -20.47 -9.81 34.15
CA GLY A 177 -19.63 -10.21 33.03
C GLY A 177 -19.83 -9.41 31.74
N VAL A 178 -20.67 -8.36 31.76
CA VAL A 178 -20.86 -7.45 30.61
C VAL A 178 -20.07 -6.18 30.87
N THR A 179 -19.23 -5.80 29.91
CA THR A 179 -18.39 -4.62 30.00
C THR A 179 -18.44 -3.85 28.69
N VAL A 180 -18.33 -2.51 28.77
CA VAL A 180 -18.07 -1.65 27.61
C VAL A 180 -16.64 -1.22 27.65
N THR A 181 -16.00 -1.29 26.50
CA THR A 181 -14.61 -0.91 26.34
C THR A 181 -14.44 0.03 25.18
N VAL A 182 -13.49 0.96 25.33
CA VAL A 182 -13.04 1.81 24.22
C VAL A 182 -11.77 1.18 23.69
N THR A 183 -11.77 0.89 22.40
CA THR A 183 -10.61 0.34 21.69
C THR A 183 -10.22 1.28 20.56
N GLY A 184 -8.94 1.28 20.16
CA GLY A 184 -8.52 1.94 18.93
C GLY A 184 -8.85 1.04 17.74
N ARG A 185 -9.47 1.60 16.72
CA ARG A 185 -9.68 0.92 15.44
C ARG A 185 -8.97 1.68 14.34
N ARG A 186 -8.15 0.98 13.55
CA ARG A 186 -7.48 1.57 12.40
C ARG A 186 -8.50 2.04 11.36
N HIS A 187 -8.34 3.24 10.84
CA HIS A 187 -9.25 3.86 9.90
C HIS A 187 -8.51 4.57 8.77
N TYR A 188 -8.83 4.21 7.55
CA TYR A 188 -8.31 4.82 6.31
C TYR A 188 -9.32 5.87 5.86
N LEU A 189 -9.00 7.16 6.09
CA LEU A 189 -9.94 8.29 5.99
C LEU A 189 -10.57 8.45 4.60
N TYR A 190 -9.82 8.08 3.57
CA TYR A 190 -10.21 8.26 2.18
C TYR A 190 -10.52 6.94 1.47
N ASP A 191 -10.94 5.91 2.22
CA ASP A 191 -11.32 4.58 1.74
C ASP A 191 -10.23 3.92 0.87
N SER A 192 -10.47 3.80 -0.45
CA SER A 192 -9.53 3.13 -1.37
C SER A 192 -8.34 3.99 -1.81
N LEU A 193 -8.28 5.28 -1.44
CA LEU A 193 -7.19 6.17 -1.85
C LEU A 193 -5.85 5.63 -1.34
N ALA A 194 -4.89 5.48 -2.25
CA ALA A 194 -3.55 4.99 -1.98
C ALA A 194 -3.48 3.58 -1.34
N CYS A 195 -4.53 2.76 -1.48
CA CYS A 195 -4.63 1.45 -0.81
C CYS A 195 -3.41 0.54 -1.05
N HIS A 196 -2.85 0.52 -2.26
CA HIS A 196 -1.67 -0.27 -2.60
C HIS A 196 -0.36 0.29 -2.03
N ILE A 197 -0.35 1.55 -1.57
CA ILE A 197 0.77 2.19 -0.89
C ILE A 197 0.65 2.00 0.62
N LEU A 198 -0.50 2.42 1.17
CA LEU A 198 -0.77 2.34 2.60
C LEU A 198 -0.74 0.88 3.07
N GLY A 199 -1.32 0.00 2.28
CA GLY A 199 -1.48 -1.40 2.65
C GLY A 199 -2.62 -1.59 3.64
N ARG A 200 -2.50 -2.58 4.51
CA ARG A 200 -3.51 -2.90 5.51
C ARG A 200 -2.89 -3.53 6.75
N VAL A 201 -3.63 -3.49 7.83
CA VAL A 201 -3.32 -4.16 9.09
C VAL A 201 -4.16 -5.44 9.26
N ASN A 202 -3.76 -6.28 10.21
CA ASN A 202 -4.51 -7.44 10.65
C ASN A 202 -4.27 -7.67 12.13
N LEU A 203 -5.16 -8.40 12.77
CA LEU A 203 -4.97 -8.90 14.13
C LEU A 203 -3.88 -9.98 14.15
N PRO A 204 -3.02 -10.02 15.18
CA PRO A 204 -1.97 -11.01 15.27
C PRO A 204 -2.54 -12.41 15.50
N ASP A 205 -1.89 -13.40 14.91
CA ASP A 205 -2.09 -14.79 15.25
C ASP A 205 -1.50 -15.03 16.65
N ILE A 206 -2.37 -15.18 17.64
CA ILE A 206 -2.00 -15.33 19.06
C ILE A 206 -1.07 -16.52 19.26
N ASP A 207 -1.20 -17.59 18.46
CA ASP A 207 -0.36 -18.77 18.57
C ASP A 207 1.11 -18.50 18.21
N LYS A 208 1.37 -17.45 17.44
CA LYS A 208 2.72 -17.00 17.09
C LYS A 208 3.37 -16.10 18.14
N VAL A 209 2.60 -15.60 19.12
CA VAL A 209 3.15 -14.79 20.21
C VAL A 209 3.84 -15.69 21.23
N PRO A 210 5.10 -15.40 21.65
CA PRO A 210 5.81 -16.20 22.64
C PRO A 210 5.01 -16.40 23.93
N ALA A 211 5.01 -17.62 24.47
CA ALA A 211 4.25 -17.98 25.65
C ALA A 211 4.58 -17.11 26.88
N GLU A 212 5.85 -16.72 27.04
CA GLU A 212 6.32 -15.82 28.10
C GLU A 212 5.59 -14.48 28.08
N LYS A 213 5.40 -13.90 26.90
CA LYS A 213 4.66 -12.64 26.73
C LYS A 213 3.16 -12.81 26.96
N ARG A 214 2.60 -13.97 26.55
CA ARG A 214 1.16 -14.26 26.73
C ARG A 214 0.81 -14.50 28.21
N ASN A 215 1.65 -15.25 28.92
CA ASN A 215 1.39 -15.67 30.30
C ASN A 215 1.52 -14.54 31.33
N GLU A 216 2.09 -13.39 30.94
CA GLU A 216 2.13 -12.19 31.80
C GLU A 216 0.73 -11.61 32.05
N PHE A 217 -0.21 -11.91 31.16
CA PHE A 217 -1.56 -11.36 31.16
C PHE A 217 -2.62 -12.46 31.36
N ARG A 218 -3.75 -12.11 31.97
CA ARG A 218 -4.91 -12.99 32.06
C ARG A 218 -5.33 -13.55 30.70
N TYR A 219 -5.33 -12.67 29.70
CA TYR A 219 -5.49 -12.99 28.27
C TYR A 219 -4.68 -12.00 27.45
N TYR A 220 -4.18 -12.46 26.34
CA TYR A 220 -3.36 -11.61 25.47
C TYR A 220 -4.22 -11.09 24.31
N VAL A 221 -4.42 -9.76 24.28
CA VAL A 221 -4.94 -9.05 23.11
C VAL A 221 -3.75 -8.39 22.43
N GLY A 222 -3.46 -8.84 21.21
CA GLY A 222 -2.35 -8.29 20.42
C GLY A 222 -2.66 -6.90 19.86
N ASP A 223 -1.62 -6.22 19.43
CA ASP A 223 -1.75 -4.99 18.67
C ASP A 223 -1.93 -5.32 17.18
N ASP A 224 -2.64 -4.48 16.44
CA ASP A 224 -2.69 -4.57 14.99
C ASP A 224 -1.28 -4.51 14.41
N TYR A 225 -0.98 -5.36 13.43
CA TYR A 225 0.29 -5.36 12.73
C TYR A 225 0.11 -5.16 11.24
N GLY A 226 1.09 -4.52 10.61
CA GLY A 226 1.08 -4.28 9.16
C GLY A 226 1.31 -5.56 8.35
N VAL A 227 0.42 -5.84 7.39
CA VAL A 227 0.50 -7.03 6.53
C VAL A 227 1.19 -6.72 5.21
N GLU A 228 0.93 -5.54 4.66
CA GLU A 228 1.47 -5.07 3.38
C GLU A 228 1.57 -3.55 3.34
N GLY A 229 2.23 -3.01 2.30
CA GLY A 229 2.41 -1.58 2.11
C GLY A 229 3.27 -0.92 3.18
N VAL A 230 3.05 0.37 3.40
CA VAL A 230 3.72 1.19 4.43
C VAL A 230 3.38 0.69 5.84
N GLU A 231 2.13 0.24 6.05
CA GLU A 231 1.73 -0.37 7.32
C GLU A 231 2.69 -1.48 7.76
N LYS A 232 3.19 -2.28 6.81
CA LYS A 232 4.14 -3.37 7.11
C LYS A 232 5.59 -2.88 7.18
N THR A 233 6.03 -2.07 6.24
CA THR A 233 7.44 -1.67 6.19
C THR A 233 7.82 -0.73 7.32
N MET A 234 6.86 0.05 7.83
CA MET A 234 7.03 0.97 8.96
C MET A 234 6.38 0.46 10.25
N ASP A 235 5.99 -0.81 10.30
CA ASP A 235 5.25 -1.39 11.43
C ASP A 235 5.94 -1.13 12.78
N HIS A 236 7.26 -1.31 12.86
CA HIS A 236 8.06 -1.14 14.07
C HIS A 236 8.10 0.31 14.60
N TYR A 237 7.84 1.31 13.73
CA TYR A 237 7.68 2.70 14.16
C TYR A 237 6.23 3.01 14.52
N LEU A 238 5.29 2.47 13.73
CA LEU A 238 3.87 2.70 13.91
C LEU A 238 3.32 2.03 15.18
N GLN A 239 3.86 0.89 15.59
CA GLN A 239 3.41 0.20 16.81
C GLN A 239 3.63 1.05 18.05
N GLY A 240 2.56 1.18 18.87
CA GLY A 240 2.63 1.81 20.18
C GLY A 240 3.21 0.88 21.25
N VAL A 241 3.48 1.45 22.42
CA VAL A 241 3.89 0.68 23.60
C VAL A 241 2.63 0.22 24.34
N PRO A 242 2.47 -1.08 24.62
CA PRO A 242 1.30 -1.57 25.35
C PRO A 242 1.27 -1.03 26.80
N GLY A 243 0.07 -0.76 27.27
CA GLY A 243 -0.22 -0.45 28.66
C GLY A 243 -0.60 -1.67 29.47
N LYS A 244 -0.73 -1.49 30.78
CA LYS A 244 -1.17 -2.53 31.74
C LYS A 244 -2.22 -1.96 32.67
N ARG A 245 -3.19 -2.81 33.03
CA ARG A 245 -4.20 -2.54 34.05
C ARG A 245 -4.31 -3.76 34.96
N VAL A 246 -4.27 -3.56 36.25
CA VAL A 246 -4.38 -4.65 37.21
C VAL A 246 -5.77 -4.60 37.86
N LEU A 247 -6.56 -5.64 37.58
CA LEU A 247 -7.88 -5.84 38.12
C LEU A 247 -7.80 -6.59 39.47
N VAL A 248 -8.49 -6.10 40.49
CA VAL A 248 -8.60 -6.74 41.80
C VAL A 248 -9.93 -7.47 41.88
N LYS A 249 -9.87 -8.76 42.19
CA LYS A 249 -11.04 -9.64 42.42
C LYS A 249 -11.04 -10.18 43.82
N ASP A 250 -12.25 -10.49 44.35
CA ASP A 250 -12.42 -11.22 45.61
C ASP A 250 -12.13 -12.73 45.44
N GLU A 251 -12.23 -13.49 46.53
CA GLU A 251 -12.02 -14.94 46.50
C GLU A 251 -12.99 -15.69 45.57
N LYS A 252 -14.18 -15.14 45.37
CA LYS A 252 -15.21 -15.66 44.47
C LYS A 252 -14.98 -15.25 43.01
N GLY A 253 -13.96 -14.41 42.74
CA GLY A 253 -13.63 -13.94 41.39
C GLY A 253 -14.44 -12.72 40.96
N LYS A 254 -15.22 -12.09 41.88
CA LYS A 254 -15.97 -10.88 41.58
C LYS A 254 -15.03 -9.68 41.58
N PHE A 255 -15.18 -8.79 40.59
CA PHE A 255 -14.44 -7.53 40.47
C PHE A 255 -14.74 -6.63 41.69
N ILE A 256 -13.68 -6.17 42.36
CA ILE A 256 -13.76 -5.27 43.51
C ILE A 256 -13.32 -3.87 43.14
N GLY A 257 -12.34 -3.74 42.22
CA GLY A 257 -11.78 -2.46 41.80
C GLY A 257 -10.50 -2.62 40.99
N ASP A 258 -9.90 -1.50 40.64
CA ASP A 258 -8.60 -1.42 39.98
C ASP A 258 -7.51 -1.09 40.99
N GLU A 259 -6.31 -1.67 40.81
CA GLU A 259 -5.12 -1.24 41.51
C GLU A 259 -4.55 -0.02 40.77
N ASN A 260 -4.97 1.19 41.16
CA ASN A 260 -4.60 2.42 40.45
C ASN A 260 -3.09 2.65 40.41
N ASP A 261 -2.36 2.22 41.44
CA ASP A 261 -0.89 2.38 41.51
C ASP A 261 -0.13 1.51 40.50
N GLN A 262 -0.80 0.54 39.87
CA GLN A 262 -0.23 -0.34 38.84
C GLN A 262 -0.82 -0.12 37.45
N TYR A 263 -1.53 1.00 37.24
CA TYR A 263 -2.00 1.40 35.92
C TYR A 263 -0.85 1.99 35.10
N GLN A 264 -0.58 1.41 33.95
CA GLN A 264 0.33 1.95 32.95
C GLN A 264 -0.46 2.29 31.68
N ALA A 265 -0.53 3.58 31.35
CA ALA A 265 -1.19 4.02 30.12
C ALA A 265 -0.48 3.48 28.87
N PRO A 266 -1.21 3.10 27.82
CA PRO A 266 -0.59 2.74 26.54
C PRO A 266 0.11 3.94 25.91
N GLY A 267 1.30 3.71 25.38
CA GLY A 267 2.05 4.71 24.60
C GLY A 267 1.65 4.70 23.12
N ALA A 268 1.77 5.85 22.48
CA ALA A 268 1.56 5.97 21.05
C ALA A 268 2.83 5.62 20.27
N GLY A 269 2.64 5.03 19.09
CA GLY A 269 3.67 4.87 18.06
C GLY A 269 4.02 6.21 17.41
N ALA A 270 5.05 6.20 16.57
CA ALA A 270 5.48 7.37 15.82
C ALA A 270 4.64 7.56 14.55
N ASP A 271 4.44 8.81 14.16
CA ASP A 271 3.72 9.17 12.93
C ASP A 271 4.65 9.07 11.71
N VAL A 272 4.16 8.46 10.66
CA VAL A 272 4.89 8.29 9.38
C VAL A 272 4.41 9.34 8.38
N TYR A 273 5.33 10.19 7.93
CA TYR A 273 5.08 11.16 6.87
C TYR A 273 5.55 10.60 5.53
N LEU A 274 4.65 10.53 4.58
CA LEU A 274 4.93 10.04 3.23
C LEU A 274 5.51 11.14 2.33
N THR A 275 6.08 10.75 1.20
CA THR A 275 6.39 11.66 0.09
C THR A 275 5.16 11.89 -0.81
N ILE A 276 4.15 11.03 -0.69
CA ILE A 276 2.88 11.13 -1.40
C ILE A 276 2.22 12.47 -1.08
N ASP A 277 1.67 13.10 -2.11
CA ASP A 277 0.75 14.22 -1.99
C ASP A 277 -0.66 13.68 -2.21
N ALA A 278 -1.51 13.76 -1.19
CA ALA A 278 -2.85 13.16 -1.22
C ALA A 278 -3.71 13.70 -2.37
N LYS A 279 -3.55 14.98 -2.73
CA LYS A 279 -4.28 15.60 -3.85
C LYS A 279 -3.77 15.09 -5.21
N ILE A 280 -2.43 14.96 -5.39
CA ILE A 280 -1.85 14.38 -6.62
C ILE A 280 -2.21 12.90 -6.73
N GLN A 281 -2.27 12.17 -5.61
CA GLN A 281 -2.73 10.79 -5.57
C GLN A 281 -4.18 10.67 -6.04
N SER A 282 -5.07 11.53 -5.54
CA SER A 282 -6.48 11.58 -5.95
C SER A 282 -6.61 11.87 -7.46
N ILE A 283 -5.92 12.90 -7.96
CA ILE A 283 -5.87 13.20 -9.41
C ILE A 283 -5.43 11.96 -10.21
N THR A 284 -4.39 11.27 -9.73
CA THR A 284 -3.79 10.13 -10.44
C THR A 284 -4.74 8.94 -10.48
N GLU A 285 -5.38 8.62 -9.36
CA GLU A 285 -6.36 7.52 -9.29
C GLU A 285 -7.61 7.81 -10.12
N GLU A 286 -8.19 9.02 -10.00
CA GLU A 286 -9.34 9.42 -10.79
C GLU A 286 -9.06 9.38 -12.29
N SER A 287 -7.88 9.86 -12.70
CA SER A 287 -7.46 9.79 -14.10
C SER A 287 -7.34 8.35 -14.60
N LEU A 288 -6.85 7.44 -13.75
CA LEU A 288 -6.63 6.04 -14.10
C LEU A 288 -7.93 5.22 -14.12
N ARG A 289 -9.00 5.68 -13.45
CA ARG A 289 -10.33 5.02 -13.45
C ARG A 289 -11.01 4.95 -14.82
N LYS A 290 -10.51 5.68 -15.82
CA LYS A 290 -10.95 5.57 -17.22
C LYS A 290 -10.62 4.21 -17.84
N VAL A 291 -9.78 3.42 -17.17
CA VAL A 291 -9.39 2.07 -17.60
C VAL A 291 -9.58 1.08 -16.45
N GLY A 292 -9.87 -0.18 -16.80
CA GLY A 292 -10.16 -1.19 -15.78
C GLY A 292 -8.93 -1.84 -15.16
N ARG A 293 -7.75 -1.79 -15.85
CA ARG A 293 -6.50 -2.37 -15.33
C ARG A 293 -5.30 -1.57 -15.80
N GLY A 294 -4.56 -1.03 -14.84
CA GLY A 294 -3.40 -0.20 -15.15
C GLY A 294 -2.69 0.31 -13.92
N ALA A 295 -1.63 1.07 -14.13
CA ALA A 295 -0.88 1.78 -13.10
C ALA A 295 -0.41 3.14 -13.59
N ALA A 296 -0.32 4.08 -12.67
CA ALA A 296 0.29 5.38 -12.91
C ALA A 296 1.21 5.76 -11.75
N VAL A 297 2.39 6.28 -12.06
CA VAL A 297 3.39 6.70 -11.08
C VAL A 297 3.83 8.13 -11.41
N VAL A 298 3.80 8.99 -10.40
CA VAL A 298 4.24 10.39 -10.48
C VAL A 298 5.41 10.59 -9.53
N ILE A 299 6.56 11.03 -10.05
CA ILE A 299 7.79 11.24 -9.28
C ILE A 299 8.22 12.70 -9.41
N ASP A 300 8.71 13.29 -8.32
CA ASP A 300 9.48 14.53 -8.37
C ASP A 300 10.89 14.19 -8.93
N PRO A 301 11.23 14.69 -10.14
CA PRO A 301 12.51 14.34 -10.76
C PRO A 301 13.73 14.86 -9.99
N ASN A 302 13.57 15.85 -9.12
CA ASN A 302 14.67 16.51 -8.42
C ASN A 302 15.01 15.87 -7.07
N SER A 303 14.18 14.94 -6.59
CA SER A 303 14.39 14.25 -5.30
C SER A 303 14.19 12.73 -5.36
N GLY A 304 13.48 12.24 -6.37
CA GLY A 304 13.04 10.84 -6.42
C GLY A 304 11.82 10.56 -5.52
N ASP A 305 11.22 11.59 -4.92
CA ASP A 305 9.99 11.45 -4.14
C ASP A 305 8.85 10.96 -5.02
N VAL A 306 8.22 9.86 -4.64
CA VAL A 306 6.99 9.42 -5.27
C VAL A 306 5.86 10.30 -4.75
N LEU A 307 5.30 11.13 -5.63
CA LEU A 307 4.21 12.05 -5.31
C LEU A 307 2.85 11.36 -5.38
N ALA A 308 2.72 10.39 -6.28
CA ALA A 308 1.56 9.52 -6.39
C ALA A 308 1.95 8.18 -7.04
N MET A 309 1.27 7.12 -6.63
CA MET A 309 1.39 5.80 -7.25
C MET A 309 0.04 5.08 -7.15
N ALA A 310 -0.60 4.91 -8.28
CA ALA A 310 -1.93 4.32 -8.41
C ALA A 310 -1.87 2.97 -9.14
N SER A 311 -2.71 2.04 -8.72
CA SER A 311 -2.97 0.78 -9.40
C SER A 311 -4.48 0.55 -9.44
N VAL A 312 -5.02 0.20 -10.61
CA VAL A 312 -6.44 -0.15 -10.77
C VAL A 312 -6.58 -1.58 -11.29
N PRO A 313 -7.60 -2.32 -10.81
CA PRO A 313 -8.60 -1.91 -9.82
C PRO A 313 -8.01 -1.73 -8.42
N SER A 314 -8.79 -1.17 -7.49
CA SER A 314 -8.38 -0.91 -6.11
C SER A 314 -9.26 -1.68 -5.12
N PHE A 315 -8.88 -1.65 -3.85
CA PHE A 315 -9.63 -2.24 -2.74
C PHE A 315 -9.76 -1.24 -1.59
N ASN A 316 -10.74 -1.42 -0.70
CA ASN A 316 -10.88 -0.60 0.50
C ASN A 316 -10.22 -1.30 1.70
N PRO A 317 -9.12 -0.76 2.27
CA PRO A 317 -8.48 -1.37 3.43
C PRO A 317 -9.36 -1.46 4.68
N ASN A 318 -10.37 -0.58 4.83
CA ASN A 318 -11.30 -0.61 5.95
C ASN A 318 -12.13 -1.91 6.01
N VAL A 319 -12.36 -2.57 4.86
CA VAL A 319 -13.10 -3.84 4.78
C VAL A 319 -12.37 -4.99 5.52
N PHE A 320 -11.06 -4.86 5.72
CA PHE A 320 -10.24 -5.87 6.42
C PHE A 320 -10.25 -5.69 7.96
N ILE A 321 -10.90 -4.65 8.47
CA ILE A 321 -10.83 -4.25 9.88
C ILE A 321 -12.19 -4.45 10.56
N PRO A 322 -12.23 -5.11 11.70
CA PRO A 322 -11.13 -5.85 12.35
C PRO A 322 -10.83 -7.18 11.68
N GLU A 323 -11.79 -7.75 10.97
CA GLU A 323 -11.67 -9.00 10.20
C GLU A 323 -12.51 -8.90 8.93
N ILE A 324 -11.94 -9.34 7.82
CA ILE A 324 -12.65 -9.39 6.55
C ILE A 324 -13.71 -10.50 6.54
N SER A 325 -14.90 -10.21 6.03
CA SER A 325 -15.93 -11.22 5.82
C SER A 325 -15.51 -12.24 4.76
N VAL A 326 -16.03 -13.48 4.86
CA VAL A 326 -15.77 -14.53 3.83
C VAL A 326 -16.29 -14.09 2.45
N SER A 327 -17.40 -13.35 2.41
CA SER A 327 -17.96 -12.82 1.15
C SER A 327 -17.02 -11.79 0.50
N ASP A 328 -16.49 -10.85 1.29
CA ASP A 328 -15.56 -9.84 0.79
C ASP A 328 -14.22 -10.43 0.41
N TRP A 329 -13.70 -11.36 1.21
CA TRP A 329 -12.50 -12.09 0.84
C TRP A 329 -12.63 -12.80 -0.51
N ASN A 330 -13.76 -13.51 -0.71
CA ASN A 330 -14.04 -14.16 -2.00
C ASN A 330 -14.19 -13.14 -3.13
N ARG A 331 -14.84 -11.99 -2.88
CA ARG A 331 -14.97 -10.90 -3.85
C ARG A 331 -13.60 -10.43 -4.35
N TYR A 332 -12.63 -10.21 -3.47
CA TYR A 332 -11.29 -9.77 -3.87
C TYR A 332 -10.44 -10.87 -4.49
N THR A 333 -10.50 -12.10 -3.95
CA THR A 333 -9.60 -13.19 -4.39
C THR A 333 -10.07 -13.91 -5.64
N GLN A 334 -11.38 -13.91 -5.91
CA GLN A 334 -11.96 -14.53 -7.11
C GLN A 334 -12.13 -13.56 -8.27
N ASP A 335 -11.94 -12.26 -8.05
CA ASP A 335 -11.98 -11.26 -9.11
C ASP A 335 -10.81 -11.47 -10.09
N LYS A 336 -11.15 -11.77 -11.35
CA LYS A 336 -10.17 -11.99 -12.43
C LYS A 336 -9.32 -10.76 -12.74
N THR A 337 -9.75 -9.59 -12.32
CA THR A 337 -9.01 -8.33 -12.49
C THR A 337 -7.99 -8.09 -11.38
N SER A 338 -8.00 -8.91 -10.32
CA SER A 338 -7.03 -8.91 -9.21
C SER A 338 -6.86 -7.53 -8.55
N PRO A 339 -7.85 -7.03 -7.81
CA PRO A 339 -7.81 -5.68 -7.22
C PRO A 339 -6.71 -5.47 -6.17
N MET A 340 -6.27 -6.53 -5.49
CA MET A 340 -5.19 -6.45 -4.51
C MET A 340 -3.78 -6.47 -5.14
N PHE A 341 -3.68 -6.68 -6.46
CA PHE A 341 -2.40 -6.74 -7.16
C PHE A 341 -1.88 -5.35 -7.53
N ASN A 342 -0.74 -4.96 -6.95
CA ASN A 342 -0.11 -3.67 -7.23
C ASN A 342 0.65 -3.68 -8.57
N ARG A 343 0.02 -3.17 -9.62
CA ARG A 343 0.58 -3.12 -10.98
C ARG A 343 1.75 -2.14 -11.11
N ALA A 344 1.85 -1.16 -10.22
CA ALA A 344 2.90 -0.14 -10.30
C ALA A 344 4.31 -0.69 -10.03
N VAL A 345 4.40 -1.77 -9.25
CA VAL A 345 5.66 -2.42 -8.85
C VAL A 345 5.84 -3.82 -9.43
N ASN A 346 4.96 -4.21 -10.36
CA ASN A 346 5.06 -5.48 -11.06
C ASN A 346 5.45 -5.29 -12.52
N PRO A 347 6.39 -6.12 -13.05
CA PRO A 347 7.02 -5.88 -14.33
C PRO A 347 6.17 -6.34 -15.51
N ASN A 348 6.31 -5.61 -16.59
CA ASN A 348 5.74 -5.93 -17.90
C ASN A 348 6.75 -5.51 -18.99
N ALA A 349 6.58 -6.06 -20.20
CA ALA A 349 7.38 -5.61 -21.34
C ALA A 349 7.12 -4.11 -21.58
N PRO A 350 8.15 -3.24 -21.54
CA PRO A 350 7.97 -1.78 -21.65
C PRO A 350 7.75 -1.31 -23.10
N GLY A 351 8.03 -2.17 -24.08
CA GLY A 351 7.94 -1.81 -25.49
C GLY A 351 8.79 -0.58 -25.82
N SER A 352 8.29 0.25 -26.71
CA SER A 352 9.03 1.42 -27.23
C SER A 352 9.41 2.48 -26.19
N THR A 353 8.92 2.42 -24.94
CA THR A 353 9.42 3.32 -23.88
C THR A 353 10.85 2.97 -23.48
N TYR A 354 11.26 1.71 -23.63
CA TYR A 354 12.64 1.25 -23.38
C TYR A 354 13.66 1.82 -24.37
N LYS A 355 13.22 2.41 -25.48
CA LYS A 355 14.11 3.13 -26.40
C LYS A 355 14.83 4.31 -25.75
N ILE A 356 14.32 4.83 -24.63
CA ILE A 356 15.00 5.90 -23.87
C ILE A 356 16.24 5.37 -23.16
N PRO A 357 16.20 4.30 -22.34
CA PRO A 357 17.43 3.65 -21.84
C PRO A 357 18.41 3.26 -22.95
N ILE A 358 17.91 2.75 -24.09
CA ILE A 358 18.76 2.38 -25.23
C ILE A 358 19.43 3.61 -25.86
N ALA A 359 18.70 4.74 -25.99
CA ALA A 359 19.27 6.00 -26.47
C ALA A 359 20.42 6.48 -25.57
N LEU A 360 20.23 6.45 -24.24
CA LEU A 360 21.28 6.79 -23.27
C LEU A 360 22.47 5.82 -23.32
N ALA A 361 22.22 4.51 -23.50
CA ALA A 361 23.29 3.52 -23.68
C ALA A 361 24.15 3.81 -24.92
N GLY A 362 23.51 4.20 -26.03
CA GLY A 362 24.23 4.59 -27.24
C GLY A 362 24.97 5.92 -27.11
N CYS A 363 24.52 6.81 -26.23
CA CYS A 363 25.28 8.01 -25.86
C CYS A 363 26.57 7.61 -25.13
N LEU A 364 26.49 6.68 -24.19
CA LEU A 364 27.66 6.15 -23.47
C LEU A 364 28.68 5.49 -24.41
N SER A 365 28.22 4.80 -25.45
CA SER A 365 29.06 4.16 -26.47
C SER A 365 29.50 5.09 -27.60
N LYS A 366 29.19 6.41 -27.51
CA LYS A 366 29.46 7.43 -28.54
C LYS A 366 28.78 7.18 -29.89
N SER A 367 27.68 6.40 -29.91
CA SER A 367 26.89 6.08 -31.11
C SER A 367 25.79 7.08 -31.43
N TRP A 368 25.55 8.07 -30.58
CA TRP A 368 24.37 8.94 -30.58
C TRP A 368 24.25 9.85 -31.82
N GLN A 369 25.36 10.17 -32.50
CA GLN A 369 25.36 10.98 -33.70
C GLN A 369 25.14 10.17 -34.99
N GLN A 370 25.15 8.83 -34.88
CA GLN A 370 25.04 7.98 -36.06
C GLN A 370 23.61 7.92 -36.60
N ARG A 371 23.50 7.82 -37.92
CA ARG A 371 22.22 7.63 -38.62
C ARG A 371 22.12 6.17 -39.08
N PHE A 372 20.94 5.61 -38.90
CA PHE A 372 20.67 4.26 -39.37
C PHE A 372 19.41 4.23 -40.25
N VAL A 373 19.51 3.56 -41.37
CA VAL A 373 18.36 3.43 -42.30
C VAL A 373 17.26 2.59 -41.64
N CYS A 374 16.03 3.07 -41.73
CA CYS A 374 14.86 2.31 -41.25
C CYS A 374 14.70 0.98 -41.99
N GLY A 375 14.78 1.01 -43.33
CA GLY A 375 14.66 -0.19 -44.20
C GLY A 375 13.37 -0.98 -44.00
N ALA A 376 12.29 -0.34 -43.49
CA ALA A 376 11.06 -0.98 -43.06
C ALA A 376 11.24 -2.10 -42.00
N GLY A 377 12.46 -2.30 -41.52
CA GLY A 377 12.88 -3.33 -40.56
C GLY A 377 14.37 -3.64 -40.62
N ALA A 378 14.78 -4.77 -40.07
CA ALA A 378 16.13 -5.29 -40.10
C ALA A 378 16.15 -6.82 -40.16
N GLN A 379 17.13 -7.38 -40.86
CA GLN A 379 17.35 -8.83 -40.94
C GLN A 379 18.37 -9.27 -39.88
N TYR A 380 18.01 -10.30 -39.11
CA TYR A 380 18.91 -10.96 -38.18
C TYR A 380 18.75 -12.46 -38.31
N GLY A 381 19.81 -13.14 -38.75
CA GLY A 381 19.72 -14.54 -39.12
C GLY A 381 18.68 -14.76 -40.26
N ASN A 382 17.80 -15.69 -40.07
CA ASN A 382 16.71 -15.99 -40.97
C ASN A 382 15.40 -15.20 -40.72
N LYS A 383 15.39 -14.28 -39.75
CA LYS A 383 14.21 -13.51 -39.33
C LYS A 383 14.29 -12.05 -39.74
N PHE A 384 13.29 -11.58 -40.55
CA PHE A 384 13.12 -10.17 -40.79
C PHE A 384 12.22 -9.54 -39.70
N MET A 385 12.78 -8.60 -38.92
CA MET A 385 12.12 -7.87 -37.86
C MET A 385 11.54 -6.55 -38.39
N LYS A 386 10.21 -6.50 -38.53
CA LYS A 386 9.51 -5.37 -39.14
C LYS A 386 9.51 -4.12 -38.28
N CYS A 387 9.68 -2.94 -38.91
CA CYS A 387 9.28 -1.67 -38.33
C CYS A 387 7.76 -1.50 -38.48
N TRP A 388 7.11 -0.80 -37.55
CA TRP A 388 5.68 -0.57 -37.60
C TRP A 388 5.21 0.20 -38.87
N CYS A 389 6.05 1.03 -39.47
CA CYS A 389 5.77 1.75 -40.71
C CYS A 389 5.58 0.77 -41.90
N ALA A 390 6.19 -0.41 -41.86
CA ALA A 390 6.09 -1.39 -42.92
C ALA A 390 4.64 -1.81 -43.20
N SER A 391 3.82 -1.94 -42.16
CA SER A 391 2.38 -2.27 -42.31
C SER A 391 1.58 -1.14 -42.97
N LYS A 392 2.12 0.06 -43.06
CA LYS A 392 1.50 1.22 -43.71
C LYS A 392 2.13 1.56 -45.07
N GLY A 393 3.03 0.70 -45.57
CA GLY A 393 3.62 0.83 -46.90
C GLY A 393 4.66 1.91 -47.06
N TYR A 394 5.28 2.42 -45.96
CA TYR A 394 6.33 3.43 -46.04
C TYR A 394 7.54 3.09 -45.16
N THR A 395 8.59 3.92 -45.23
CA THR A 395 9.78 3.84 -44.39
C THR A 395 10.11 5.20 -43.79
N HIS A 396 10.80 5.19 -42.63
CA HIS A 396 11.23 6.43 -41.97
C HIS A 396 12.53 7.02 -42.54
N GLY A 397 13.03 6.52 -43.68
CA GLY A 397 14.28 6.99 -44.26
C GLY A 397 15.51 6.66 -43.41
N SER A 398 16.37 7.65 -43.20
CA SER A 398 17.60 7.56 -42.37
C SER A 398 17.56 8.59 -41.24
N PRO A 399 16.74 8.38 -40.20
CA PRO A 399 16.61 9.33 -39.11
C PRO A 399 17.88 9.43 -38.28
N ASP A 400 18.07 10.59 -37.62
CA ASP A 400 18.97 10.73 -36.49
C ASP A 400 18.30 10.19 -35.21
N LEU A 401 19.02 10.20 -34.05
CA LEU A 401 18.51 9.69 -32.79
C LEU A 401 17.22 10.41 -32.33
N GLY A 402 17.20 11.76 -32.41
CA GLY A 402 16.04 12.56 -32.01
C GLY A 402 14.80 12.26 -32.87
N GLU A 403 15.01 12.14 -34.18
CA GLU A 403 13.94 11.79 -35.13
C GLU A 403 13.48 10.35 -34.97
N ALA A 404 14.39 9.42 -34.70
CA ALA A 404 14.06 8.04 -34.43
C ALA A 404 13.24 7.87 -33.15
N ILE A 405 13.49 8.70 -32.09
CA ILE A 405 12.68 8.78 -30.87
C ILE A 405 11.29 9.31 -31.22
N LYS A 406 11.20 10.45 -31.95
CA LYS A 406 9.95 11.07 -32.41
C LYS A 406 9.04 10.09 -33.14
N LEU A 407 9.60 9.42 -34.16
CA LEU A 407 8.90 8.48 -35.01
C LEU A 407 8.76 7.08 -34.38
N SER A 408 9.36 6.86 -33.24
CA SER A 408 9.43 5.53 -32.61
C SER A 408 9.93 4.43 -33.58
N CYS A 409 10.96 4.73 -34.39
CA CYS A 409 11.42 3.87 -35.48
C CYS A 409 12.07 2.59 -34.97
N ASN A 410 11.43 1.42 -35.18
CA ASN A 410 12.01 0.13 -34.78
C ASN A 410 13.27 -0.20 -35.63
N GLY A 411 13.23 0.04 -36.95
CA GLY A 411 14.34 -0.27 -37.84
C GLY A 411 15.63 0.44 -37.45
N PHE A 412 15.54 1.71 -36.99
CA PHE A 412 16.65 2.44 -36.40
C PHE A 412 17.14 1.75 -35.13
N PHE A 413 16.25 1.52 -34.14
CA PHE A 413 16.64 1.01 -32.81
C PHE A 413 17.13 -0.43 -32.83
N TYR A 414 16.74 -1.27 -33.80
CA TYR A 414 17.34 -2.58 -33.99
C TYR A 414 18.84 -2.48 -34.30
N ARG A 415 19.22 -1.59 -35.24
CA ARG A 415 20.60 -1.39 -35.65
C ARG A 415 21.40 -0.63 -34.59
N TYR A 416 20.78 0.40 -34.02
CA TYR A 416 21.37 1.21 -32.98
C TYR A 416 21.75 0.36 -31.75
N ALA A 417 20.85 -0.52 -31.28
CA ALA A 417 21.10 -1.39 -30.17
C ALA A 417 22.27 -2.38 -30.43
N ASN A 418 22.31 -2.98 -31.63
CA ASN A 418 23.41 -3.87 -31.99
C ASN A 418 24.75 -3.10 -32.13
N HIS A 419 24.72 -1.89 -32.70
CA HIS A 419 25.91 -1.03 -32.78
C HIS A 419 26.38 -0.58 -31.40
N THR A 420 25.48 -0.22 -30.48
CA THR A 420 25.76 0.11 -29.08
C THR A 420 26.36 -1.07 -28.33
N GLY A 421 25.89 -2.27 -28.65
CA GLY A 421 26.33 -3.52 -28.03
C GLY A 421 25.64 -3.79 -26.66
N ILE A 422 25.36 -5.07 -26.42
CA ILE A 422 24.60 -5.50 -25.23
C ILE A 422 25.28 -5.12 -23.91
N ARG A 423 26.61 -5.07 -23.85
CA ARG A 423 27.34 -4.68 -22.63
C ARG A 423 27.04 -3.24 -22.22
N ASN A 424 27.04 -2.30 -23.15
CA ASN A 424 26.72 -0.89 -22.88
C ASN A 424 25.25 -0.73 -22.49
N ILE A 425 24.35 -1.52 -23.11
CA ILE A 425 22.94 -1.55 -22.75
C ILE A 425 22.75 -2.05 -21.32
N GLN A 426 23.43 -3.12 -20.93
CA GLN A 426 23.39 -3.63 -19.55
C GLN A 426 23.98 -2.64 -18.55
N THR A 427 25.11 -2.00 -18.87
CA THR A 427 25.71 -0.96 -18.02
C THR A 427 24.72 0.17 -17.78
N MET A 428 24.09 0.70 -18.83
CA MET A 428 23.09 1.76 -18.69
C MET A 428 21.86 1.28 -17.93
N SER A 429 21.35 0.08 -18.18
CA SER A 429 20.24 -0.50 -17.43
C SER A 429 20.55 -0.60 -15.94
N ASN A 430 21.75 -1.03 -15.59
CA ASN A 430 22.20 -1.10 -14.20
C ASN A 430 22.33 0.28 -13.55
N LEU A 431 22.87 1.28 -14.24
CA LEU A 431 22.95 2.66 -13.76
C LEU A 431 21.53 3.22 -13.48
N LEU A 432 20.58 2.94 -14.36
CA LEU A 432 19.18 3.37 -14.23
C LEU A 432 18.37 2.53 -13.23
N GLY A 433 18.93 1.47 -12.65
CA GLY A 433 18.27 0.62 -11.67
C GLY A 433 17.27 -0.39 -12.26
N LEU A 434 17.36 -0.67 -13.57
CA LEU A 434 16.51 -1.65 -14.24
C LEU A 434 17.02 -3.09 -13.99
N GLY A 435 16.08 -4.05 -13.89
CA GLY A 435 16.38 -5.47 -13.65
C GLY A 435 16.71 -5.81 -12.19
N ARG A 436 16.42 -4.92 -11.26
CA ARG A 436 16.56 -5.11 -9.80
C ARG A 436 15.52 -4.27 -9.05
N PRO A 437 15.17 -4.64 -7.80
CA PRO A 437 14.29 -3.80 -6.98
C PRO A 437 14.87 -2.39 -6.82
N THR A 438 13.99 -1.39 -6.83
CA THR A 438 14.40 0.01 -6.61
C THR A 438 14.77 0.28 -5.16
N GLY A 439 14.20 -0.49 -4.24
CA GLY A 439 14.34 -0.34 -2.80
C GLY A 439 13.32 0.63 -2.20
N ILE A 440 12.22 0.86 -2.90
CA ILE A 440 11.10 1.64 -2.39
C ILE A 440 10.51 1.01 -1.12
N GLN A 441 10.07 1.83 -0.16
CA GLN A 441 9.62 1.38 1.16
C GLN A 441 8.18 0.83 1.15
N ILE A 442 7.88 -0.10 0.25
CA ILE A 442 6.63 -0.88 0.24
C ILE A 442 6.92 -2.36 -0.02
N THR A 443 5.95 -3.20 0.20
CA THR A 443 6.05 -4.64 -0.05
C THR A 443 5.68 -5.01 -1.49
N GLY A 444 6.14 -6.17 -1.95
CA GLY A 444 5.70 -6.77 -3.22
C GLY A 444 6.42 -6.26 -4.48
N GLU A 445 7.45 -5.40 -4.35
CA GLU A 445 8.23 -4.95 -5.48
C GLU A 445 8.96 -6.11 -6.17
N GLN A 446 8.84 -6.17 -7.49
CA GLN A 446 9.50 -7.15 -8.35
C GLN A 446 10.65 -6.51 -9.14
N PRO A 447 11.75 -7.24 -9.38
CA PRO A 447 12.96 -6.69 -9.98
C PRO A 447 12.82 -6.31 -11.47
N GLY A 448 11.89 -6.91 -12.21
CA GLY A 448 11.92 -6.87 -13.66
C GLY A 448 13.09 -7.67 -14.24
N THR A 449 13.36 -7.49 -15.54
CA THR A 449 14.42 -8.22 -16.25
C THR A 449 15.17 -7.28 -17.20
N ALA A 450 16.48 -7.09 -16.96
CA ALA A 450 17.42 -6.48 -17.90
C ALA A 450 18.31 -7.58 -18.49
N PRO A 451 17.89 -8.26 -19.58
CA PRO A 451 18.55 -9.47 -20.06
C PRO A 451 19.92 -9.19 -20.67
N GLY A 452 20.76 -10.21 -20.68
CA GLY A 452 22.07 -10.19 -21.34
C GLY A 452 22.63 -11.60 -21.50
N PRO A 453 23.84 -11.74 -22.06
CA PRO A 453 24.43 -13.04 -22.36
C PRO A 453 24.54 -13.97 -21.15
N GLU A 454 24.86 -13.44 -19.97
CA GLU A 454 24.97 -14.23 -18.74
C GLU A 454 23.62 -14.71 -18.24
N TRP A 455 22.63 -13.81 -18.17
CA TRP A 455 21.26 -14.16 -17.83
C TRP A 455 20.71 -15.25 -18.76
N MET A 456 20.96 -15.10 -20.06
CA MET A 456 20.53 -16.05 -21.07
C MET A 456 21.17 -17.43 -20.90
N ARG A 457 22.48 -17.45 -20.58
CA ARG A 457 23.20 -18.70 -20.29
C ARG A 457 22.61 -19.42 -19.07
N MET A 458 22.21 -18.68 -18.03
CA MET A 458 21.51 -19.27 -16.86
C MET A 458 20.16 -19.89 -17.24
N GLN A 459 19.52 -19.42 -18.33
CA GLN A 459 18.31 -20.00 -18.89
C GLN A 459 18.57 -21.18 -19.88
N GLY A 460 19.84 -21.58 -20.04
CA GLY A 460 20.21 -22.63 -21.00
C GLY A 460 20.17 -22.18 -22.47
N LEU A 461 20.18 -20.88 -22.74
CA LEU A 461 20.06 -20.30 -24.07
C LEU A 461 21.32 -19.53 -24.47
N THR A 462 21.52 -19.31 -25.78
CA THR A 462 22.62 -18.53 -26.32
C THR A 462 22.15 -17.14 -26.76
N TRP A 463 22.87 -16.09 -26.38
CA TRP A 463 22.59 -14.73 -26.81
C TRP A 463 22.93 -14.52 -28.28
N THR A 464 22.08 -13.85 -29.00
CA THR A 464 22.26 -13.50 -30.41
C THR A 464 21.99 -12.01 -30.66
N GLU A 465 22.40 -11.51 -31.83
CA GLU A 465 22.10 -10.14 -32.27
C GLU A 465 20.59 -9.88 -32.37
N SER A 466 19.78 -10.90 -32.68
CA SER A 466 18.32 -10.81 -32.65
C SER A 466 17.79 -10.41 -31.26
N TYR A 467 18.36 -10.98 -30.20
CA TYR A 467 17.96 -10.62 -28.83
C TYR A 467 18.39 -9.21 -28.47
N THR A 468 19.58 -8.78 -28.89
CA THR A 468 20.02 -7.38 -28.74
C THR A 468 19.05 -6.43 -29.48
N ALA A 469 18.65 -6.74 -30.70
CA ALA A 469 17.70 -5.96 -31.46
C ALA A 469 16.33 -5.90 -30.79
N MET A 470 15.80 -7.03 -30.26
CA MET A 470 14.55 -7.07 -29.51
C MET A 470 14.62 -6.24 -28.22
N THR A 471 15.74 -6.33 -27.47
CA THR A 471 16.02 -5.50 -26.31
C THR A 471 15.98 -4.01 -26.70
N GLY A 472 16.51 -3.65 -27.87
CA GLY A 472 16.54 -2.30 -28.42
C GLY A 472 15.17 -1.65 -28.57
N ILE A 473 14.09 -2.42 -28.59
CA ILE A 473 12.70 -1.93 -28.67
C ILE A 473 11.86 -2.32 -27.44
N GLY A 474 12.49 -2.79 -26.37
CA GLY A 474 11.84 -3.17 -25.12
C GLY A 474 10.91 -4.38 -25.24
N GLN A 475 11.35 -5.36 -26.04
CA GLN A 475 10.63 -6.62 -26.27
C GLN A 475 11.57 -7.81 -26.01
N GLY A 476 11.07 -9.01 -26.18
CA GLY A 476 11.81 -10.24 -25.87
C GLY A 476 11.73 -10.54 -24.37
N PHE A 477 12.87 -10.54 -23.69
CA PHE A 477 12.95 -10.85 -22.25
C PHE A 477 13.05 -9.59 -21.37
N VAL A 478 12.94 -8.41 -21.97
CA VAL A 478 12.96 -7.14 -21.22
C VAL A 478 11.64 -6.97 -20.48
N GLU A 479 11.73 -6.77 -19.18
CA GLU A 479 10.61 -6.44 -18.32
C GLU A 479 10.98 -5.31 -17.36
N ALA A 480 10.09 -4.34 -17.19
CA ALA A 480 10.27 -3.24 -16.25
C ALA A 480 8.95 -2.91 -15.55
N THR A 481 9.03 -2.44 -14.31
CA THR A 481 7.86 -1.95 -13.60
C THR A 481 7.52 -0.51 -14.02
N PRO A 482 6.25 -0.08 -13.89
CA PRO A 482 5.89 1.33 -14.08
C PRO A 482 6.72 2.28 -13.19
N LEU A 483 7.03 1.89 -11.96
CA LEU A 483 7.91 2.64 -11.06
C LEU A 483 9.32 2.81 -11.63
N GLN A 484 9.92 1.73 -12.15
CA GLN A 484 11.24 1.80 -12.78
C GLN A 484 11.22 2.72 -14.00
N MET A 485 10.20 2.63 -14.85
CA MET A 485 10.09 3.48 -16.02
C MET A 485 9.82 4.96 -15.68
N ALA A 486 9.09 5.24 -14.59
CA ALA A 486 8.95 6.59 -14.04
C ALA A 486 10.30 7.13 -13.54
N SER A 487 11.12 6.30 -12.88
CA SER A 487 12.47 6.66 -12.42
C SER A 487 13.42 6.94 -13.58
N VAL A 488 13.33 6.18 -14.66
CA VAL A 488 14.12 6.43 -15.90
C VAL A 488 13.80 7.81 -16.47
N VAL A 489 12.53 8.16 -16.60
CA VAL A 489 12.15 9.47 -17.17
C VAL A 489 12.43 10.62 -16.21
N ALA A 490 12.33 10.39 -14.88
CA ALA A 490 12.77 11.36 -13.87
C ALA A 490 14.27 11.67 -13.97
N THR A 491 15.09 10.63 -14.15
CA THR A 491 16.54 10.76 -14.36
C THR A 491 16.87 11.58 -15.61
N LEU A 492 16.17 11.32 -16.72
CA LEU A 492 16.36 12.10 -17.93
C LEU A 492 15.94 13.57 -17.73
N ALA A 493 14.78 13.78 -17.08
CA ALA A 493 14.21 15.11 -16.86
C ALA A 493 15.14 16.01 -16.03
N ASN A 494 15.78 15.49 -14.99
CA ASN A 494 16.65 16.26 -14.09
C ASN A 494 18.10 16.43 -14.58
N GLY A 495 18.42 15.98 -15.80
CA GLY A 495 19.76 16.12 -16.38
C GLY A 495 20.72 14.98 -15.98
N GLY A 496 20.24 13.82 -15.55
CA GLY A 496 21.04 12.60 -15.39
C GLY A 496 21.29 12.13 -13.98
N LYS A 497 20.69 12.73 -12.95
CA LYS A 497 20.80 12.27 -11.56
C LYS A 497 19.80 11.14 -11.29
N VAL A 498 20.31 9.97 -10.93
CA VAL A 498 19.51 8.77 -10.65
C VAL A 498 19.21 8.71 -9.16
N TYR A 499 18.02 9.07 -8.76
CA TYR A 499 17.55 8.94 -7.38
C TYR A 499 16.93 7.57 -7.10
N THR A 500 17.03 7.12 -5.84
CA THR A 500 16.17 6.05 -5.35
C THR A 500 14.75 6.59 -5.19
N PRO A 501 13.74 5.97 -5.81
CA PRO A 501 12.36 6.34 -5.51
C PRO A 501 12.04 6.03 -4.06
N ARG A 502 11.41 6.97 -3.36
CA ARG A 502 11.05 6.82 -1.95
C ARG A 502 9.60 7.22 -1.70
N ILE A 503 8.97 6.56 -0.75
CA ILE A 503 7.60 6.81 -0.32
C ILE A 503 7.53 7.38 1.09
N VAL A 504 8.46 7.01 1.97
CA VAL A 504 8.54 7.56 3.32
C VAL A 504 9.49 8.75 3.32
N LYS A 505 9.02 9.88 3.85
CA LYS A 505 9.78 11.12 3.96
C LYS A 505 10.50 11.20 5.30
N LYS A 506 9.75 10.99 6.40
CA LYS A 506 10.26 11.03 7.77
C LYS A 506 9.30 10.34 8.73
N VAL A 507 9.80 10.02 9.90
CA VAL A 507 9.03 9.46 11.03
C VAL A 507 9.23 10.34 12.24
N ILE A 508 8.14 10.74 12.89
CA ILE A 508 8.16 11.69 14.01
C ILE A 508 7.39 11.08 15.18
N ARG A 509 7.98 11.10 16.39
CA ARG A 509 7.26 10.78 17.62
C ARG A 509 6.28 11.89 18.00
N ARG A 510 5.33 11.59 18.86
CA ARG A 510 4.33 12.58 19.33
C ARG A 510 4.94 13.76 20.10
N ASP A 511 6.11 13.59 20.70
CA ASP A 511 6.88 14.67 21.34
C ASP A 511 7.61 15.59 20.35
N GLY A 512 7.53 15.29 19.03
CA GLY A 512 8.17 16.06 17.98
C GLY A 512 9.57 15.57 17.59
N GLU A 513 10.11 14.52 18.25
CA GLU A 513 11.41 13.94 17.89
C GLU A 513 11.34 13.26 16.52
N VAL A 514 12.23 13.65 15.60
CA VAL A 514 12.41 12.98 14.31
C VAL A 514 13.28 11.74 14.54
N VAL A 515 12.65 10.54 14.48
CA VAL A 515 13.35 9.27 14.75
C VAL A 515 13.92 8.65 13.48
N TRP A 516 13.43 9.07 12.33
CA TRP A 516 13.97 8.65 11.04
C TRP A 516 13.68 9.70 9.97
N GLU A 517 14.68 10.05 9.19
CA GLU A 517 14.57 10.86 7.99
C GLU A 517 15.75 10.53 7.06
N GLU A 518 15.46 10.29 5.80
CA GLU A 518 16.48 10.05 4.78
C GLU A 518 16.41 11.15 3.72
N PRO A 519 17.48 11.96 3.56
CA PRO A 519 17.51 13.00 2.54
C PRO A 519 17.59 12.38 1.14
N PRO A 520 17.03 13.05 0.10
CA PRO A 520 17.13 12.59 -1.27
C PRO A 520 18.58 12.62 -1.74
N THR A 521 19.18 11.45 -1.92
CA THR A 521 20.57 11.33 -2.39
C THR A 521 20.61 10.57 -3.72
N PRO A 522 21.22 11.12 -4.78
CA PRO A 522 21.35 10.41 -6.05
C PRO A 522 22.32 9.24 -5.90
N ARG A 523 21.94 8.07 -6.37
CA ARG A 523 22.79 6.86 -6.46
C ARG A 523 23.90 7.02 -7.50
N HIS A 524 23.53 7.59 -8.65
CA HIS A 524 24.42 7.82 -9.78
C HIS A 524 24.17 9.21 -10.36
N ASP A 525 25.19 9.72 -11.02
CA ASP A 525 25.10 10.93 -11.86
C ASP A 525 25.64 10.56 -13.24
N LEU A 526 24.76 10.44 -14.23
CA LEU A 526 25.12 10.00 -15.57
C LEU A 526 26.18 10.88 -16.22
N LEU A 527 26.30 12.15 -15.82
CA LEU A 527 27.37 13.03 -16.27
C LEU A 527 28.73 12.56 -15.74
N LYS A 528 28.78 12.06 -14.50
CA LYS A 528 30.01 11.50 -13.93
C LYS A 528 30.31 10.09 -14.45
N GLU A 529 29.29 9.39 -14.94
CA GLU A 529 29.42 8.08 -15.56
C GLU A 529 29.79 8.14 -17.05
N GLY A 530 30.07 9.32 -17.58
CA GLY A 530 30.62 9.52 -18.93
C GLY A 530 29.65 10.05 -19.98
N LEU A 531 28.41 10.41 -19.63
CA LEU A 531 27.53 11.14 -20.53
C LEU A 531 27.85 12.64 -20.50
N THR A 532 27.44 13.34 -21.56
CA THR A 532 27.48 14.82 -21.61
C THR A 532 26.08 15.40 -21.49
N ALA A 533 25.99 16.68 -21.06
CA ALA A 533 24.73 17.39 -21.01
C ALA A 533 24.05 17.48 -22.40
N GLU A 534 24.84 17.64 -23.48
CA GLU A 534 24.34 17.65 -24.87
C GLU A 534 23.68 16.33 -25.25
N GLN A 535 24.23 15.19 -24.84
CA GLN A 535 23.69 13.88 -25.12
C GLN A 535 22.34 13.68 -24.41
N ILE A 536 22.26 14.07 -23.12
CA ILE A 536 21.03 14.03 -22.34
C ILE A 536 19.97 14.93 -22.97
N GLU A 537 20.36 16.15 -23.34
CA GLU A 537 19.46 17.11 -23.97
C GLU A 537 18.95 16.61 -25.33
N THR A 538 19.80 15.94 -26.13
CA THR A 538 19.39 15.32 -27.41
C THR A 538 18.26 14.30 -27.19
N VAL A 539 18.35 13.47 -26.15
CA VAL A 539 17.30 12.48 -25.82
C VAL A 539 16.03 13.19 -25.29
N LYS A 540 16.18 14.21 -24.41
CA LYS A 540 15.06 15.05 -23.94
C LYS A 540 14.32 15.71 -25.09
N ARG A 541 15.08 16.32 -26.03
CA ARG A 541 14.54 16.96 -27.24
C ARG A 541 13.79 15.93 -28.12
N GLY A 542 14.31 14.71 -28.24
CA GLY A 542 13.63 13.61 -28.91
C GLY A 542 12.25 13.34 -28.32
N MET A 543 12.13 13.33 -26.98
CA MET A 543 10.85 13.16 -26.27
C MET A 543 9.93 14.38 -26.44
N TRP A 544 10.47 15.59 -26.47
CA TRP A 544 9.69 16.80 -26.78
C TRP A 544 9.07 16.69 -28.17
N ARG A 545 9.83 16.28 -29.18
CA ARG A 545 9.40 16.11 -30.58
C ARG A 545 8.26 15.10 -30.73
N VAL A 546 8.20 14.06 -29.85
CA VAL A 546 7.12 13.05 -29.82
C VAL A 546 5.74 13.69 -29.58
N VAL A 547 5.69 14.74 -28.75
CA VAL A 547 4.44 15.39 -28.32
C VAL A 547 4.16 16.67 -29.11
N ASN A 548 5.19 17.48 -29.36
CA ASN A 548 4.99 18.87 -29.80
C ASN A 548 5.31 19.10 -31.28
N GLU A 549 5.92 18.15 -31.97
CA GLU A 549 6.27 18.30 -33.40
C GLU A 549 5.32 17.47 -34.27
N SER A 550 4.95 18.03 -35.44
CA SER A 550 4.11 17.34 -36.42
C SER A 550 4.67 15.95 -36.78
N GLY A 551 3.81 14.94 -36.85
CA GLY A 551 4.20 13.55 -37.08
C GLY A 551 4.74 12.82 -35.86
N GLY A 552 4.80 13.43 -34.70
CA GLY A 552 5.12 12.77 -33.43
C GLY A 552 4.04 11.79 -33.00
N THR A 553 4.43 10.69 -32.32
CA THR A 553 3.51 9.57 -31.99
C THR A 553 2.52 9.91 -30.88
N ALA A 554 2.65 11.07 -30.20
CA ALA A 554 1.75 11.55 -29.14
C ALA A 554 1.28 13.01 -29.37
N GLY A 555 1.21 13.50 -30.59
CA GLY A 555 0.81 14.90 -30.88
C GLY A 555 -0.55 15.31 -30.30
N ARG A 556 -1.48 14.36 -30.10
CA ARG A 556 -2.81 14.61 -29.50
C ARG A 556 -2.76 15.03 -28.02
N VAL A 557 -1.64 14.82 -27.33
CA VAL A 557 -1.48 15.19 -25.92
C VAL A 557 -0.63 16.43 -25.71
N ALA A 558 -0.37 17.21 -26.78
CA ALA A 558 0.15 18.55 -26.64
C ALA A 558 -0.78 19.37 -25.71
N SER A 559 -0.18 20.11 -24.79
CA SER A 559 -0.91 20.81 -23.72
C SER A 559 -0.78 22.31 -23.83
N LYS A 560 -1.86 23.01 -23.45
CA LYS A 560 -1.87 24.47 -23.28
C LYS A 560 -1.49 24.91 -21.87
N VAL A 561 -1.45 23.97 -20.91
CA VAL A 561 -1.13 24.25 -19.50
C VAL A 561 0.39 24.25 -19.29
N THR A 562 1.09 23.31 -19.94
CA THR A 562 2.53 23.11 -19.76
C THR A 562 3.14 22.37 -20.95
N VAL A 563 4.46 22.51 -21.16
CA VAL A 563 5.17 21.79 -22.24
C VAL A 563 5.48 20.37 -21.79
N ILE A 564 4.70 19.40 -22.28
CA ILE A 564 4.88 17.97 -22.00
C ILE A 564 5.89 17.37 -22.97
N SER A 565 6.81 16.55 -22.45
CA SER A 565 7.70 15.69 -23.22
C SER A 565 7.44 14.25 -22.90
N GLY A 566 7.39 13.36 -23.88
CA GLY A 566 7.02 11.99 -23.58
C GLY A 566 7.45 10.97 -24.63
N LYS A 567 7.23 9.69 -24.32
CA LYS A 567 7.47 8.57 -25.21
C LYS A 567 6.35 7.54 -25.08
N THR A 568 5.74 7.22 -26.22
CA THR A 568 4.73 6.14 -26.31
C THR A 568 5.36 4.77 -26.33
N GLY A 569 4.70 3.81 -25.73
CA GLY A 569 5.00 2.39 -25.82
C GLY A 569 3.74 1.59 -26.17
N THR A 570 3.93 0.56 -26.96
CA THR A 570 2.93 -0.46 -27.25
C THR A 570 3.67 -1.78 -27.20
N ALA A 571 3.32 -2.63 -26.23
CA ALA A 571 4.03 -3.85 -25.93
C ALA A 571 3.16 -5.06 -26.17
N GLN A 572 3.69 -6.06 -26.84
CA GLN A 572 3.03 -7.35 -27.03
C GLN A 572 3.03 -8.10 -25.69
N THR A 573 1.93 -8.80 -25.40
CA THR A 573 1.76 -9.60 -24.18
C THR A 573 2.40 -10.99 -24.27
N GLY A 574 2.91 -11.37 -25.45
CA GLY A 574 3.38 -12.73 -25.73
C GLY A 574 2.25 -13.74 -26.03
N ILE A 575 1.00 -13.35 -25.85
CA ILE A 575 -0.19 -14.15 -26.16
C ILE A 575 -0.82 -13.60 -27.43
N PRO A 576 -0.82 -14.35 -28.57
CA PRO A 576 -1.25 -13.82 -29.87
C PRO A 576 -2.69 -13.30 -29.91
N SER A 577 -3.57 -13.83 -29.08
CA SER A 577 -4.98 -13.44 -28.99
C SER A 577 -5.27 -12.24 -28.09
N GLN A 578 -4.29 -11.80 -27.30
CA GLN A 578 -4.48 -10.68 -26.41
C GLN A 578 -4.05 -9.36 -27.04
N PRO A 579 -4.80 -8.26 -26.78
CA PRO A 579 -4.39 -6.93 -27.16
C PRO A 579 -3.04 -6.55 -26.53
N THR A 580 -2.36 -5.59 -27.15
CA THR A 580 -1.10 -5.05 -26.62
C THR A 580 -1.35 -4.19 -25.40
N ASN A 581 -0.38 -4.16 -24.47
CA ASN A 581 -0.34 -3.23 -23.38
C ASN A 581 0.11 -1.84 -23.85
N SER A 582 -0.44 -0.77 -23.28
CA SER A 582 -0.06 0.58 -23.61
C SER A 582 0.76 1.22 -22.50
N TRP A 583 1.76 2.00 -22.93
CA TRP A 583 2.68 2.73 -22.05
C TRP A 583 2.84 4.16 -22.50
N PHE A 584 2.99 5.07 -21.55
CA PHE A 584 3.46 6.41 -21.82
C PHE A 584 4.33 6.87 -20.65
N ILE A 585 5.55 7.28 -20.95
CA ILE A 585 6.46 7.92 -19.98
C ILE A 585 6.66 9.37 -20.39
N SER A 586 6.61 10.29 -19.44
CA SER A 586 6.63 11.73 -19.70
C SER A 586 7.15 12.53 -18.54
N PHE A 587 7.53 13.78 -18.81
CA PHE A 587 7.86 14.77 -17.79
C PHE A 587 7.38 16.17 -18.25
N ALA A 588 7.14 17.02 -17.29
CA ALA A 588 6.75 18.42 -17.51
C ALA A 588 7.10 19.30 -16.29
N PRO A 589 7.27 20.63 -16.49
CA PRO A 589 7.54 21.31 -17.76
C PRO A 589 8.87 20.90 -18.41
N TYR A 590 9.07 21.16 -19.71
CA TYR A 590 10.32 20.77 -20.40
C TYR A 590 11.56 21.43 -19.82
N GLU A 591 11.50 22.76 -19.63
CA GLU A 591 12.68 23.55 -19.21
C GLU A 591 13.03 23.32 -17.74
N LYS A 592 12.04 23.29 -16.85
CA LYS A 592 12.19 23.08 -15.42
C LYS A 592 11.26 21.98 -14.95
N PRO A 593 11.65 20.70 -15.10
CA PRO A 593 10.78 19.59 -14.78
C PRO A 593 10.36 19.56 -13.31
N GLU A 594 9.05 19.46 -13.08
CA GLU A 594 8.43 19.38 -11.77
C GLU A 594 7.86 17.98 -11.48
N VAL A 595 7.42 17.28 -12.55
CA VAL A 595 6.85 15.95 -12.47
C VAL A 595 7.36 15.06 -13.60
N ALA A 596 7.62 13.79 -13.24
CA ALA A 596 7.89 12.70 -14.17
C ALA A 596 6.77 11.66 -13.98
N VAL A 597 6.13 11.24 -15.07
CA VAL A 597 4.94 10.40 -15.03
C VAL A 597 5.10 9.18 -15.92
N CYS A 598 4.78 8.02 -15.40
CA CYS A 598 4.62 6.78 -16.17
C CYS A 598 3.18 6.28 -16.03
N VAL A 599 2.55 6.03 -17.16
CA VAL A 599 1.23 5.37 -17.22
C VAL A 599 1.35 4.06 -17.99
N PHE A 600 0.84 3.00 -17.40
CA PHE A 600 0.73 1.65 -17.94
C PHE A 600 -0.73 1.20 -17.93
N VAL A 601 -1.21 0.63 -19.03
CA VAL A 601 -2.57 0.09 -19.12
C VAL A 601 -2.52 -1.28 -19.79
N GLU A 602 -3.03 -2.27 -19.09
CA GLU A 602 -3.23 -3.62 -19.66
C GLU A 602 -4.29 -3.58 -20.75
N ASN A 603 -4.06 -4.29 -21.86
CA ASN A 603 -4.96 -4.34 -23.02
C ASN A 603 -5.32 -2.95 -23.60
N GLY A 604 -4.44 -1.95 -23.45
CA GLY A 604 -4.70 -0.58 -23.87
C GLY A 604 -4.43 -0.30 -25.35
N LYS A 605 -4.09 -1.31 -26.17
CA LYS A 605 -3.79 -1.27 -27.60
C LYS A 605 -2.79 -0.18 -28.07
N SER A 606 -2.96 1.08 -27.64
CA SER A 606 -2.17 2.23 -28.14
C SER A 606 -1.66 3.12 -27.03
N GLY A 607 -0.34 3.25 -26.89
CA GLY A 607 0.28 4.18 -25.94
C GLY A 607 -0.17 5.63 -26.16
N GLY A 608 -0.25 6.08 -27.43
CA GLY A 608 -0.68 7.44 -27.78
C GLY A 608 -2.20 7.65 -27.67
N GLY A 609 -3.00 6.58 -27.74
CA GLY A 609 -4.46 6.68 -27.65
C GLY A 609 -5.02 6.52 -26.24
N VAL A 610 -4.33 5.77 -25.36
CA VAL A 610 -4.85 5.38 -24.05
C VAL A 610 -3.95 5.93 -22.93
N ALA A 611 -2.69 5.51 -22.82
CA ALA A 611 -1.82 5.90 -21.73
C ALA A 611 -1.43 7.39 -21.76
N ALA A 612 -1.20 7.96 -22.95
CA ALA A 612 -0.78 9.35 -23.07
C ALA A 612 -1.86 10.37 -22.66
N PRO A 613 -3.16 10.24 -23.01
CA PRO A 613 -4.21 11.11 -22.49
C PRO A 613 -4.34 11.08 -20.96
N ILE A 614 -4.20 9.89 -20.34
CA ILE A 614 -4.23 9.75 -18.88
C ILE A 614 -3.06 10.54 -18.27
N ALA A 615 -1.85 10.36 -18.79
CA ALA A 615 -0.67 11.09 -18.29
C ALA A 615 -0.81 12.60 -18.49
N LYS A 616 -1.36 13.06 -19.63
CA LYS A 616 -1.66 14.48 -19.87
C LYS A 616 -2.57 15.03 -18.78
N ASN A 617 -3.69 14.35 -18.50
CA ASN A 617 -4.66 14.80 -17.50
C ASN A 617 -4.01 14.90 -16.11
N ILE A 618 -3.22 13.90 -15.71
CA ILE A 618 -2.47 13.91 -14.45
C ILE A 618 -1.53 15.12 -14.39
N ILE A 619 -0.75 15.36 -15.44
CA ILE A 619 0.22 16.44 -15.51
C ILE A 619 -0.48 17.80 -15.45
N GLU A 620 -1.50 18.03 -16.29
CA GLU A 620 -2.21 19.31 -16.37
C GLU A 620 -2.84 19.68 -15.03
N GLN A 621 -3.57 18.76 -14.41
CA GLN A 621 -4.20 19.01 -13.12
C GLN A 621 -3.15 19.24 -12.02
N THR A 622 -2.07 18.45 -11.98
CA THR A 622 -1.00 18.59 -10.98
C THR A 622 -0.31 19.96 -11.12
N ILE A 623 0.04 20.37 -12.33
CA ILE A 623 0.72 21.65 -12.57
C ILE A 623 -0.24 22.82 -12.27
N ALA A 624 -1.50 22.75 -12.71
CA ALA A 624 -2.49 23.78 -12.41
C ALA A 624 -2.74 23.92 -10.90
N MET A 625 -2.82 22.80 -10.17
CA MET A 625 -2.94 22.82 -8.72
C MET A 625 -1.72 23.47 -8.05
N ARG A 626 -0.51 23.12 -8.46
CA ARG A 626 0.71 23.73 -7.91
C ARG A 626 0.83 25.22 -8.19
N ARG A 627 0.22 25.70 -9.26
CA ARG A 627 0.13 27.14 -9.59
C ARG A 627 -1.05 27.85 -8.91
N GLY A 628 -1.83 27.15 -8.09
CA GLY A 628 -3.02 27.71 -7.44
C GLY A 628 -4.19 27.99 -8.39
N GLN A 629 -4.15 27.46 -9.63
CA GLN A 629 -5.19 27.62 -10.65
C GLN A 629 -6.32 26.58 -10.53
N HIS A 630 -6.10 25.53 -9.73
CA HIS A 630 -7.03 24.45 -9.50
C HIS A 630 -6.89 23.95 -8.08
N ASP A 631 -7.97 23.83 -7.35
CA ASP A 631 -7.97 23.21 -6.01
C ASP A 631 -8.69 21.88 -6.05
N ILE A 632 -8.05 20.88 -5.44
CA ILE A 632 -8.60 19.52 -5.30
C ILE A 632 -9.11 19.35 -3.89
N LYS A 633 -10.40 19.10 -3.76
CA LYS A 633 -11.01 18.74 -2.49
C LYS A 633 -10.95 17.22 -2.31
N LEU A 634 -10.22 16.79 -1.29
CA LEU A 634 -10.15 15.37 -0.95
C LEU A 634 -11.51 14.89 -0.43
N THR A 635 -11.96 13.78 -0.96
CA THR A 635 -13.19 13.07 -0.55
C THR A 635 -12.89 11.59 -0.42
N GLN A 636 -13.76 10.85 0.23
CA GLN A 636 -13.69 9.39 0.26
C GLN A 636 -13.76 8.85 -1.18
N LEU A 637 -12.84 7.98 -1.51
CA LEU A 637 -12.69 7.43 -2.84
C LEU A 637 -13.15 5.97 -2.85
N GLN A 638 -14.26 5.70 -3.52
CA GLN A 638 -14.75 4.34 -3.66
C GLN A 638 -13.76 3.47 -4.44
N GLU A 639 -13.87 2.16 -4.31
CA GLU A 639 -13.04 1.20 -5.04
C GLU A 639 -13.16 1.41 -6.56
N ALA A 640 -12.02 1.41 -7.25
CA ALA A 640 -11.99 1.39 -8.70
C ALA A 640 -12.34 -0.01 -9.19
N LYS A 641 -13.37 -0.11 -10.03
CA LYS A 641 -13.80 -1.40 -10.61
C LYS A 641 -12.83 -1.86 -11.68
N GLY A 642 -12.52 -3.16 -11.66
CA GLY A 642 -11.75 -3.80 -12.71
C GLY A 642 -12.60 -4.10 -13.95
N SER A 643 -11.96 -4.09 -15.12
CA SER A 643 -12.54 -4.62 -16.37
C SER A 643 -11.48 -5.39 -17.15
N LEU A 644 -11.93 -6.45 -17.84
CA LEU A 644 -11.11 -7.23 -18.76
C LEU A 644 -11.15 -6.66 -20.19
N ASP A 645 -11.93 -5.61 -20.41
CA ASP A 645 -12.09 -4.97 -21.70
C ASP A 645 -10.76 -4.38 -22.20
N PHE A 646 -10.75 -4.08 -23.48
CA PHE A 646 -9.64 -3.40 -24.12
C PHE A 646 -10.04 -1.99 -24.56
N TYR A 647 -9.06 -1.09 -24.58
CA TYR A 647 -9.28 0.32 -24.84
C TYR A 647 -8.54 0.75 -26.12
N GLU A 648 -9.24 1.44 -27.03
CA GLU A 648 -8.63 2.02 -28.24
C GLU A 648 -8.18 3.46 -28.02
N SER A 649 -8.97 4.19 -27.24
CA SER A 649 -8.67 5.58 -26.87
C SER A 649 -9.35 5.94 -25.56
N VAL A 650 -8.78 6.91 -24.84
CA VAL A 650 -9.34 7.55 -23.66
C VAL A 650 -9.43 9.06 -23.91
N SER A 651 -10.51 9.70 -23.47
CA SER A 651 -10.74 11.14 -23.55
C SER A 651 -11.16 11.69 -22.20
N PHE A 652 -10.75 12.92 -21.93
CA PHE A 652 -11.12 13.75 -20.79
C PHE A 652 -11.86 15.02 -21.25
N GLU A 653 -12.52 14.99 -22.41
CA GLU A 653 -13.31 16.12 -22.92
C GLU A 653 -14.41 16.49 -21.92
N GLY A 654 -14.45 17.75 -21.51
CA GLY A 654 -15.39 18.28 -20.51
C GLY A 654 -14.99 18.04 -19.03
N GLU A 655 -13.90 17.30 -18.78
CA GLU A 655 -13.40 17.03 -17.42
C GLU A 655 -12.02 17.70 -17.14
N GLY A 656 -11.49 18.43 -18.13
CA GLY A 656 -10.17 19.07 -18.03
C GLY A 656 -10.20 20.30 -17.11
N VAL A 657 -9.01 20.74 -16.69
CA VAL A 657 -8.81 22.02 -15.99
C VAL A 657 -9.37 23.15 -16.86
N VAL A 658 -10.47 23.74 -16.45
CA VAL A 658 -10.93 25.00 -17.03
C VAL A 658 -10.00 26.07 -16.51
N ILE A 659 -8.99 26.43 -17.30
CA ILE A 659 -8.19 27.62 -17.02
C ILE A 659 -9.13 28.80 -17.19
N ALA A 660 -9.48 29.46 -16.08
CA ALA A 660 -10.13 30.74 -16.14
C ALA A 660 -9.24 31.63 -17.04
N SER A 661 -9.81 32.18 -18.09
CA SER A 661 -9.13 33.18 -18.88
C SER A 661 -8.80 34.37 -17.98
N SER A 662 -7.59 34.36 -17.41
CA SER A 662 -7.12 35.52 -16.69
C SER A 662 -6.67 36.54 -17.75
N ASP A 663 -7.21 37.74 -17.63
CA ASP A 663 -6.70 38.92 -18.35
C ASP A 663 -5.28 39.32 -17.87
N ASP A 664 -4.51 38.35 -17.40
CA ASP A 664 -3.14 38.51 -16.93
C ASP A 664 -2.23 38.62 -18.16
N PRO A 665 -1.58 39.77 -18.40
CA PRO A 665 -0.68 39.97 -19.53
C PRO A 665 0.54 39.05 -19.53
N ASP A 666 0.86 38.38 -18.42
CA ASP A 666 1.92 37.39 -18.33
C ASP A 666 1.45 35.94 -18.64
N ASN A 667 0.18 35.77 -18.99
CA ASN A 667 -0.36 34.46 -19.40
C ASN A 667 0.07 34.15 -20.85
N VAL A 668 1.35 33.83 -21.02
CA VAL A 668 1.92 33.41 -22.29
C VAL A 668 1.22 32.09 -22.69
N ASN A 669 0.64 32.09 -23.89
CA ASN A 669 0.02 30.94 -24.50
C ASN A 669 1.07 29.83 -24.66
N VAL A 670 1.14 28.89 -23.68
CA VAL A 670 2.21 27.88 -23.56
C VAL A 670 2.26 26.96 -24.79
N GLY A 671 1.17 26.88 -25.58
CA GLY A 671 1.12 26.15 -26.83
C GLY A 671 2.04 26.73 -27.95
N ASP A 672 2.38 28.03 -27.88
CA ASP A 672 3.22 28.72 -28.87
C ASP A 672 4.66 28.92 -28.37
N VAL A 673 4.97 28.56 -27.12
CA VAL A 673 6.33 28.74 -26.57
C VAL A 673 7.20 27.55 -26.96
N VAL A 674 7.94 27.70 -28.02
CA VAL A 674 9.09 26.84 -28.28
C VAL A 674 10.13 27.07 -27.18
N PRO A 675 10.57 26.03 -26.43
CA PRO A 675 11.60 26.19 -25.42
C PRO A 675 12.79 26.99 -25.92
N GLN A 676 13.35 27.84 -25.08
CA GLN A 676 14.42 28.75 -25.45
C GLN A 676 15.63 28.01 -26.05
N SER A 677 15.92 26.83 -25.56
CA SER A 677 16.90 25.87 -26.07
C SER A 677 16.60 25.35 -27.49
N LEU A 678 15.37 25.51 -27.98
CA LEU A 678 14.90 24.98 -29.26
C LEU A 678 14.70 26.08 -30.35
N ARG A 679 14.91 27.35 -30.02
CA ARG A 679 14.67 28.47 -30.94
C ARG A 679 15.70 28.63 -32.07
N LEU A 680 16.72 27.77 -32.13
CA LEU A 680 17.82 27.87 -33.09
C LEU A 680 17.70 26.90 -34.28
N SER A 681 16.53 26.78 -34.93
CA SER A 681 16.49 26.29 -36.34
C SER A 681 15.10 26.52 -36.91
N GLY A 682 15.00 27.48 -37.82
CA GLY A 682 13.75 27.91 -38.40
C GLY A 682 13.15 26.95 -39.41
N GLY A 683 11.87 27.13 -39.67
CA GLY A 683 11.11 26.50 -40.74
C GLY A 683 9.62 26.57 -40.51
N SER A 684 8.99 27.61 -41.04
CA SER A 684 7.53 27.80 -41.12
C SER A 684 6.88 26.77 -42.03
N SER A 685 5.73 26.18 -41.65
CA SER A 685 4.62 25.92 -42.56
C SER A 685 3.32 25.58 -41.83
N ASN A 686 2.31 26.36 -42.12
CA ASN A 686 0.90 26.22 -41.82
C ASN A 686 0.28 25.10 -42.66
N SER A 687 -0.52 24.23 -42.09
CA SER A 687 -1.65 23.60 -42.78
C SER A 687 -2.61 22.94 -41.80
N GLY A 688 -3.87 23.35 -41.83
CA GLY A 688 -4.97 22.79 -41.08
C GLY A 688 -5.37 21.41 -41.60
N VAL A 689 -5.77 20.55 -40.72
CA VAL A 689 -6.46 19.31 -41.06
C VAL A 689 -7.61 19.06 -40.06
N ALA A 690 -8.74 18.76 -40.66
CA ALA A 690 -10.04 18.50 -40.04
C ALA A 690 -10.05 17.32 -39.10
N GLN A 691 -10.93 17.39 -38.08
CA GLN A 691 -11.25 16.33 -37.11
C GLN A 691 -12.15 15.26 -37.75
N PRO A 692 -11.97 14.00 -37.44
CA PRO A 692 -12.99 12.97 -37.62
C PRO A 692 -13.69 12.62 -36.30
N SER A 693 -14.99 12.52 -36.42
CA SER A 693 -15.97 12.23 -35.37
C SER A 693 -15.87 10.80 -34.80
N ILE A 694 -16.24 10.73 -33.52
CA ILE A 694 -16.32 9.54 -32.69
C ILE A 694 -17.54 8.68 -33.12
N ARG A 695 -17.36 7.37 -33.31
CA ARG A 695 -18.44 6.39 -33.24
C ARG A 695 -18.17 5.41 -32.09
N ARG A 696 -19.12 5.38 -31.16
CA ARG A 696 -19.33 4.25 -30.26
C ARG A 696 -20.02 3.16 -31.05
N ASN A 697 -19.47 1.97 -31.10
CA ASN A 697 -20.22 0.77 -31.46
C ASN A 697 -20.67 0.09 -30.17
N ALA A 698 -21.94 0.29 -29.85
CA ALA A 698 -22.73 -0.64 -29.07
C ALA A 698 -23.39 -1.60 -30.09
N ASP A 699 -23.62 -2.83 -29.65
CA ASP A 699 -24.43 -3.86 -30.23
C ASP A 699 -23.79 -4.71 -31.37
N ALA A 700 -23.44 -5.93 -30.99
CA ALA A 700 -23.64 -7.12 -31.79
C ALA A 700 -23.88 -8.30 -30.82
N GLU A 701 -25.14 -8.49 -30.43
CA GLU A 701 -25.64 -9.82 -30.06
C GLU A 701 -25.67 -10.70 -31.28
N GLY A 702 -24.93 -11.78 -31.23
CA GLY A 702 -24.91 -12.83 -32.24
C GLY A 702 -24.83 -14.19 -31.56
N SER A 703 -25.97 -14.80 -31.33
CA SER A 703 -26.13 -16.19 -30.88
C SER A 703 -25.47 -17.17 -31.86
N VAL A 704 -24.55 -17.98 -31.38
CA VAL A 704 -24.26 -19.29 -32.01
C VAL A 704 -24.04 -20.33 -30.93
N SER A 705 -24.90 -21.33 -31.00
CA SER A 705 -24.94 -22.56 -30.25
C SER A 705 -23.73 -23.46 -30.47
N GLY A 706 -23.24 -24.07 -29.41
CA GLY A 706 -22.83 -25.48 -29.31
C GLY A 706 -21.55 -25.91 -29.98
N GLN A 707 -20.55 -26.20 -29.19
CA GLN A 707 -20.06 -27.56 -28.99
C GLN A 707 -18.90 -27.60 -27.99
N ASN A 708 -19.09 -28.49 -27.08
CA ASN A 708 -18.23 -28.87 -25.99
C ASN A 708 -17.03 -29.68 -26.54
N THR A 709 -15.78 -29.25 -26.31
CA THR A 709 -14.64 -30.17 -26.22
C THR A 709 -13.70 -29.71 -25.10
N ASP A 710 -13.73 -30.53 -24.10
CA ASP A 710 -12.86 -30.53 -22.91
C ASP A 710 -11.39 -30.71 -23.35
N ASN A 711 -10.55 -29.73 -23.07
CA ASN A 711 -9.10 -29.89 -23.13
C ASN A 711 -8.45 -29.15 -21.96
N ARG A 712 -8.55 -29.82 -20.80
CA ARG A 712 -7.80 -29.45 -19.60
C ARG A 712 -6.30 -29.66 -19.84
N ARG A 713 -5.57 -28.63 -20.22
CA ARG A 713 -4.12 -28.59 -20.02
C ARG A 713 -3.81 -27.99 -18.65
N LYS A 714 -3.38 -28.86 -17.75
CA LYS A 714 -2.85 -28.56 -16.42
C LYS A 714 -1.68 -27.59 -16.53
N PHE A 715 -1.84 -26.39 -15.97
CA PHE A 715 -0.72 -25.54 -15.61
C PHE A 715 0.05 -26.22 -14.47
N ARG A 716 1.32 -26.50 -14.69
CA ARG A 716 2.26 -26.86 -13.62
C ARG A 716 2.78 -25.56 -13.01
N PRO A 717 2.68 -25.37 -11.68
CA PRO A 717 3.37 -24.25 -11.03
C PRO A 717 4.88 -24.56 -11.00
N PHE A 718 5.69 -23.57 -11.37
CA PHE A 718 7.13 -23.61 -11.22
C PHE A 718 7.49 -23.78 -9.74
N LYS A 719 8.17 -24.88 -9.40
CA LYS A 719 8.78 -25.08 -8.10
C LYS A 719 10.01 -24.18 -7.99
N PHE A 720 9.99 -23.26 -7.04
CA PHE A 720 11.17 -22.61 -6.54
C PHE A 720 12.07 -23.66 -5.87
N LEU A 721 13.25 -23.88 -6.44
CA LEU A 721 14.33 -24.58 -5.78
C LEU A 721 14.90 -23.68 -4.69
N GLY A 722 14.66 -24.04 -3.43
CA GLY A 722 15.28 -23.42 -2.28
C GLY A 722 16.77 -23.68 -2.25
N ILE A 723 17.57 -22.63 -2.24
CA ILE A 723 18.97 -22.68 -1.83
C ILE A 723 18.99 -22.46 -0.33
N LYS A 724 19.35 -23.52 0.42
CA LYS A 724 19.79 -23.42 1.81
C LYS A 724 21.16 -22.73 1.84
N ARG A 725 21.23 -21.62 2.55
CA ARG A 725 22.31 -21.27 3.48
C ARG A 725 21.79 -20.25 4.46
#